data_297d54dda534279aa072adf048be2dbb
#
_entry.id   297d54dda534279aa072adf048be2dbb
#
_cell.length_a   1.000
_cell.length_b   1.000
_cell.length_c   1.000
_cell.angle_alpha   90.00
_cell.angle_beta   90.00
_cell.angle_gamma   90.00
#
_symmetry.space_group_name_H-M   'P 1'
#
loop_
_entity.id
_entity.type
_entity.pdbx_description
1 polymer ?
#
loop_
_entity_poly.entity_id
_entity_poly.type
_entity_poly.pdbx_seq_one_letter_code
_entity_poly.pdbx_strand_id
1 'polypeptide(L)'
;MSEEKKNNYDASSIQALEGMEHVRMRPSMYIGDVGVRGLHHLVYEVVDNSIDEAMGGYCDTIDVTINEDNSVTTKDNGRGIPVGMHEKEGVSALQVVMTKIGAGGKFDKDSYKVSGGLHGVGVSCVNALSELLVATVHKEGKVWRQEYSQGKALYPVKTIGESDFTGTVVTFSPDKSIFKQTTEYSYETLATRMRELSYLNKGITISLTDRRNTDDEGNFISEVFHSTEGLPEFIKYLDSTREQLTSQVISMEGEKNGIPVEVAMVYNTSYAENLHSYVNNINTHEGGTHLSGFRRGLTGTLKKYADESGLLKNVKFDIAGDDFREGLTAIISVKVAEPQFEGQTKTKLGNREVSAAVSQSVSEMLTNYLEENPNDAKIIVQKVILAATARHAARKAREMVQRKTVMSIGGLPGKLSDCSETDPAQCEIFLVEGDSAGGTAKQGRDRNFQAILPLRGKILNVEKAMQHKVFENEEIKNMFTALGVSIGTEEDPRALNLSKVRYHKVVIMCDADVDGSHIATLILTFFFRYMKEMVEQGYIYIATPPLYLVKKGQKREYAWDDDQRDLIVQQMGGSATIQRYKGLGEMNAEQLWDTTMNPEFRTLRKVVIDSPAEADRVFSMLMGDEVPPRRDFIERNAKYAKI
;
A
#
# COMPACT_ATOMS: atom_id res chain seq x y z
N MET A 1 -50.63 -8.61 18.53
CA MET A 1 -50.47 -9.57 17.43
C MET A 1 -49.53 -8.96 16.45
N SER A 2 -48.26 -9.34 16.50
CA SER A 2 -47.20 -8.90 15.56
C SER A 2 -47.33 -9.78 14.31
N GLU A 3 -47.60 -9.14 13.16
CA GLU A 3 -47.55 -9.81 11.87
C GLU A 3 -46.09 -10.23 11.58
N GLU A 4 -45.79 -11.51 11.64
CA GLU A 4 -44.61 -12.09 11.08
C GLU A 4 -44.62 -11.84 9.57
N LYS A 5 -43.78 -10.92 9.08
CA LYS A 5 -43.44 -10.84 7.68
C LYS A 5 -42.77 -12.16 7.26
N LYS A 6 -43.55 -13.07 6.67
CA LYS A 6 -42.99 -14.22 5.96
C LYS A 6 -42.10 -13.71 4.84
N ASN A 7 -40.80 -13.86 4.96
CA ASN A 7 -39.83 -13.68 3.88
C ASN A 7 -40.15 -14.75 2.80
N ASN A 8 -41.00 -14.43 1.85
CA ASN A 8 -41.18 -15.24 0.66
C ASN A 8 -39.98 -14.99 -0.27
N TYR A 9 -38.98 -15.89 -0.24
CA TYR A 9 -37.93 -15.93 -1.25
C TYR A 9 -38.50 -16.66 -2.47
N ASP A 10 -38.93 -15.88 -3.48
CA ASP A 10 -39.48 -16.38 -4.72
C ASP A 10 -38.82 -15.69 -5.94
N ALA A 11 -39.26 -16.01 -7.14
CA ALA A 11 -38.68 -15.44 -8.37
C ALA A 11 -38.72 -13.92 -8.43
N SER A 12 -39.66 -13.27 -7.72
CA SER A 12 -39.75 -11.80 -7.66
C SER A 12 -38.70 -11.17 -6.76
N SER A 13 -38.08 -11.95 -5.87
CA SER A 13 -36.98 -11.50 -5.00
C SER A 13 -35.62 -11.52 -5.70
N ILE A 14 -35.53 -12.11 -6.92
CA ILE A 14 -34.29 -12.13 -7.71
C ILE A 14 -34.21 -10.83 -8.54
N GLN A 15 -33.22 -9.99 -8.22
CA GLN A 15 -32.92 -8.79 -8.97
C GLN A 15 -31.74 -9.03 -9.91
N ALA A 16 -31.93 -8.78 -11.20
CA ALA A 16 -30.84 -8.73 -12.17
C ALA A 16 -30.35 -7.28 -12.30
N LEU A 17 -29.13 -7.01 -11.82
CA LEU A 17 -28.50 -5.69 -11.96
C LEU A 17 -27.59 -5.71 -13.18
N GLU A 18 -27.69 -4.74 -14.04
CA GLU A 18 -26.87 -4.64 -15.25
C GLU A 18 -26.07 -3.33 -15.28
N GLY A 19 -24.85 -3.42 -15.85
CA GLY A 19 -24.02 -2.26 -16.17
C GLY A 19 -23.73 -1.35 -14.97
N MET A 20 -24.04 -0.05 -15.10
CA MET A 20 -23.73 0.98 -14.11
C MET A 20 -24.46 0.80 -12.78
N GLU A 21 -25.64 0.21 -12.78
CA GLU A 21 -26.39 -0.06 -11.54
C GLU A 21 -25.68 -1.09 -10.67
N HIS A 22 -25.10 -2.13 -11.30
CA HIS A 22 -24.30 -3.13 -10.59
C HIS A 22 -23.05 -2.50 -9.96
N VAL A 23 -22.34 -1.61 -10.68
CA VAL A 23 -21.16 -0.89 -10.14
C VAL A 23 -21.56 -0.07 -8.91
N ARG A 24 -22.66 0.68 -8.98
CA ARG A 24 -23.14 1.53 -7.87
C ARG A 24 -23.60 0.72 -6.66
N MET A 25 -24.19 -0.46 -6.89
CA MET A 25 -24.66 -1.34 -5.80
C MET A 25 -23.52 -2.14 -5.17
N ARG A 26 -22.44 -2.42 -5.90
CA ARG A 26 -21.29 -3.23 -5.45
C ARG A 26 -19.96 -2.59 -5.85
N PRO A 27 -19.69 -1.34 -5.44
CA PRO A 27 -18.50 -0.60 -5.88
C PRO A 27 -17.20 -1.30 -5.50
N SER A 28 -17.14 -1.94 -4.32
CA SER A 28 -15.94 -2.62 -3.84
C SER A 28 -15.47 -3.77 -4.76
N MET A 29 -16.34 -4.34 -5.58
CA MET A 29 -15.94 -5.36 -6.58
C MET A 29 -15.05 -4.76 -7.68
N TYR A 30 -15.15 -3.45 -7.92
CA TYR A 30 -14.48 -2.76 -9.02
C TYR A 30 -13.30 -1.91 -8.56
N ILE A 31 -13.41 -1.26 -7.39
CA ILE A 31 -12.41 -0.33 -6.86
C ILE A 31 -11.79 -0.78 -5.52
N GLY A 32 -12.09 -2.02 -5.07
CA GLY A 32 -11.53 -2.61 -3.85
C GLY A 32 -12.28 -2.21 -2.58
N ASP A 33 -12.44 -0.94 -2.28
CA ASP A 33 -13.21 -0.42 -1.16
C ASP A 33 -13.91 0.90 -1.50
N VAL A 34 -14.68 1.46 -0.57
CA VAL A 34 -15.37 2.75 -0.70
C VAL A 34 -14.84 3.80 0.30
N GLY A 35 -13.69 3.55 0.90
CA GLY A 35 -12.95 4.47 1.74
C GLY A 35 -11.94 5.31 0.96
N VAL A 36 -10.91 5.78 1.67
CA VAL A 36 -9.84 6.62 1.11
C VAL A 36 -9.16 5.95 -0.09
N ARG A 37 -8.84 4.66 0.01
CA ARG A 37 -8.15 3.91 -1.04
C ARG A 37 -8.98 3.82 -2.32
N GLY A 38 -10.24 3.42 -2.21
CA GLY A 38 -11.15 3.35 -3.37
C GLY A 38 -11.43 4.71 -3.99
N LEU A 39 -11.46 5.79 -3.19
CA LEU A 39 -11.57 7.16 -3.67
C LEU A 39 -10.39 7.53 -4.59
N HIS A 40 -9.15 7.30 -4.14
CA HIS A 40 -7.94 7.58 -4.93
C HIS A 40 -7.83 6.68 -6.16
N HIS A 41 -8.37 5.45 -6.09
CA HIS A 41 -8.40 4.53 -7.24
C HIS A 41 -9.16 5.10 -8.44
N LEU A 42 -10.18 5.94 -8.22
CA LEU A 42 -10.88 6.64 -9.32
C LEU A 42 -9.91 7.51 -10.13
N VAL A 43 -8.99 8.22 -9.47
CA VAL A 43 -7.97 9.04 -10.14
C VAL A 43 -7.01 8.13 -10.93
N TYR A 44 -6.58 7.02 -10.32
CA TYR A 44 -5.66 6.08 -10.96
C TYR A 44 -6.25 5.52 -12.26
N GLU A 45 -7.54 5.15 -12.28
CA GLU A 45 -8.19 4.63 -13.48
C GLU A 45 -8.24 5.65 -14.63
N VAL A 46 -8.35 6.94 -14.34
CA VAL A 46 -8.32 7.99 -15.37
C VAL A 46 -6.89 8.24 -15.84
N VAL A 47 -5.93 8.36 -14.92
CA VAL A 47 -4.51 8.58 -15.24
C VAL A 47 -3.93 7.39 -16.01
N ASP A 48 -4.26 6.16 -15.60
CA ASP A 48 -3.79 4.94 -16.28
C ASP A 48 -4.25 4.85 -17.74
N ASN A 49 -5.39 5.50 -18.10
CA ASN A 49 -5.78 5.62 -19.51
C ASN A 49 -4.85 6.54 -20.30
N SER A 50 -4.40 7.64 -19.71
CA SER A 50 -3.43 8.55 -20.32
C SER A 50 -2.04 7.89 -20.40
N ILE A 51 -1.66 7.09 -19.40
CA ILE A 51 -0.44 6.27 -19.42
C ILE A 51 -0.50 5.20 -20.53
N ASP A 52 -1.65 4.59 -20.79
CA ASP A 52 -1.80 3.64 -21.90
C ASP A 52 -1.60 4.32 -23.26
N GLU A 53 -2.02 5.57 -23.44
CA GLU A 53 -1.68 6.39 -24.62
C GLU A 53 -0.16 6.66 -24.69
N ALA A 54 0.50 6.90 -23.56
CA ALA A 54 1.95 7.10 -23.51
C ALA A 54 2.71 5.82 -23.86
N MET A 55 2.29 4.66 -23.35
CA MET A 55 2.85 3.35 -23.73
C MET A 55 2.67 3.05 -25.23
N GLY A 56 1.61 3.58 -25.84
CA GLY A 56 1.40 3.53 -27.28
C GLY A 56 2.25 4.51 -28.07
N GLY A 57 2.99 5.40 -27.41
CA GLY A 57 3.82 6.43 -28.04
C GLY A 57 3.04 7.67 -28.50
N TYR A 58 1.82 7.88 -28.03
CA TYR A 58 0.93 8.96 -28.47
C TYR A 58 0.76 10.09 -27.44
N CYS A 59 1.30 9.92 -26.24
CA CYS A 59 1.19 10.90 -25.15
C CYS A 59 2.53 11.03 -24.45
N ASP A 60 2.95 12.26 -24.13
CA ASP A 60 4.16 12.56 -23.36
C ASP A 60 3.91 13.52 -22.18
N THR A 61 2.71 14.08 -22.09
CA THR A 61 2.35 15.05 -21.06
C THR A 61 0.97 14.76 -20.48
N ILE A 62 0.92 14.67 -19.14
CA ILE A 62 -0.30 14.44 -18.38
C ILE A 62 -0.37 15.48 -17.26
N ASP A 63 -1.47 16.24 -17.20
CA ASP A 63 -1.74 17.19 -16.13
C ASP A 63 -2.88 16.69 -15.25
N VAL A 64 -2.62 16.57 -13.95
CA VAL A 64 -3.60 16.17 -12.94
C VAL A 64 -3.84 17.35 -12.00
N THR A 65 -5.09 17.73 -11.79
CA THR A 65 -5.46 18.86 -10.94
C THR A 65 -6.52 18.44 -9.93
N ILE A 66 -6.29 18.65 -8.66
CA ILE A 66 -7.32 18.63 -7.62
C ILE A 66 -7.90 20.03 -7.57
N ASN A 67 -9.17 20.18 -7.94
CA ASN A 67 -9.85 21.48 -8.01
C ASN A 67 -10.30 21.95 -6.62
N GLU A 68 -10.66 23.26 -6.51
CA GLU A 68 -11.13 23.87 -5.26
C GLU A 68 -12.39 23.20 -4.69
N ASP A 69 -13.28 22.70 -5.57
CA ASP A 69 -14.49 21.95 -5.22
C ASP A 69 -14.23 20.47 -4.91
N ASN A 70 -12.94 20.08 -4.86
CA ASN A 70 -12.48 18.71 -4.64
C ASN A 70 -12.88 17.74 -5.77
N SER A 71 -13.22 18.22 -6.96
CA SER A 71 -13.22 17.42 -8.18
C SER A 71 -11.79 17.21 -8.67
N VAL A 72 -11.57 16.20 -9.52
CA VAL A 72 -10.25 15.95 -10.13
C VAL A 72 -10.35 16.07 -11.64
N THR A 73 -9.42 16.80 -12.22
CA THR A 73 -9.23 16.94 -13.67
C THR A 73 -7.96 16.23 -14.09
N THR A 74 -8.05 15.32 -15.04
CA THR A 74 -6.89 14.73 -15.73
C THR A 74 -6.95 15.15 -17.19
N LYS A 75 -5.83 15.69 -17.70
CA LYS A 75 -5.66 16.11 -19.10
C LYS A 75 -4.43 15.42 -19.67
N ASP A 76 -4.57 14.87 -20.88
CA ASP A 76 -3.47 14.32 -21.66
C ASP A 76 -3.38 14.97 -23.05
N ASN A 77 -2.23 14.79 -23.70
CA ASN A 77 -2.01 15.19 -25.08
C ASN A 77 -2.01 13.98 -26.04
N GLY A 78 -2.73 12.91 -25.72
CA GLY A 78 -2.85 11.70 -26.53
C GLY A 78 -3.72 11.90 -27.79
N ARG A 79 -4.13 10.78 -28.41
CA ARG A 79 -4.93 10.80 -29.66
C ARG A 79 -6.38 11.30 -29.47
N GLY A 80 -6.83 11.41 -28.25
CA GLY A 80 -8.23 11.69 -27.91
C GLY A 80 -9.17 10.50 -28.15
N ILE A 81 -10.09 10.26 -27.23
CA ILE A 81 -11.11 9.19 -27.35
C ILE A 81 -11.92 9.36 -28.63
N PRO A 82 -12.19 8.31 -29.42
CA PRO A 82 -13.03 8.41 -30.61
C PRO A 82 -14.43 8.99 -30.29
N VAL A 83 -14.91 9.93 -31.12
CA VAL A 83 -16.20 10.62 -30.92
C VAL A 83 -17.25 10.26 -31.97
N GLY A 84 -16.85 9.53 -33.05
CA GLY A 84 -17.75 9.05 -34.08
C GLY A 84 -18.85 8.12 -33.56
N MET A 85 -19.88 7.92 -34.37
CA MET A 85 -20.99 7.00 -34.03
C MET A 85 -20.52 5.56 -33.98
N HIS A 86 -20.85 4.86 -32.92
CA HIS A 86 -20.64 3.43 -32.78
C HIS A 86 -21.79 2.65 -33.44
N GLU A 87 -21.53 1.89 -34.49
CA GLU A 87 -22.55 1.28 -35.35
C GLU A 87 -23.56 0.40 -34.59
N LYS A 88 -23.08 -0.40 -33.62
CA LYS A 88 -23.96 -1.32 -32.88
C LYS A 88 -24.77 -0.63 -31.77
N GLU A 89 -24.21 0.42 -31.15
CA GLU A 89 -24.83 1.05 -29.98
C GLU A 89 -25.67 2.27 -30.33
N GLY A 90 -25.51 2.81 -31.55
CA GLY A 90 -26.28 3.98 -32.03
C GLY A 90 -26.00 5.28 -31.27
N VAL A 91 -24.90 5.35 -30.52
CA VAL A 91 -24.42 6.54 -29.80
C VAL A 91 -22.93 6.74 -30.10
N SER A 92 -22.35 7.85 -29.68
CA SER A 92 -20.92 8.11 -29.90
C SER A 92 -20.04 7.09 -29.21
N ALA A 93 -18.88 6.78 -29.80
CA ALA A 93 -17.89 5.89 -29.18
C ALA A 93 -17.44 6.44 -27.81
N LEU A 94 -17.34 7.75 -27.63
CA LEU A 94 -17.10 8.38 -26.33
C LEU A 94 -18.17 7.95 -25.30
N GLN A 95 -19.45 8.05 -25.67
CA GLN A 95 -20.52 7.63 -24.77
C GLN A 95 -20.46 6.13 -24.45
N VAL A 96 -20.12 5.29 -25.43
CA VAL A 96 -19.97 3.83 -25.22
C VAL A 96 -18.88 3.56 -24.18
N VAL A 97 -17.69 4.16 -24.34
CA VAL A 97 -16.55 4.00 -23.42
C VAL A 97 -16.91 4.47 -22.01
N MET A 98 -17.65 5.56 -21.87
CA MET A 98 -18.02 6.15 -20.58
C MET A 98 -19.17 5.42 -19.89
N THR A 99 -20.07 4.74 -20.63
CA THR A 99 -21.32 4.20 -20.06
C THR A 99 -21.49 2.69 -20.18
N LYS A 100 -20.59 1.99 -20.85
CA LYS A 100 -20.69 0.53 -21.02
C LYS A 100 -19.51 -0.18 -20.34
N ILE A 101 -19.82 -1.19 -19.56
CA ILE A 101 -18.83 -2.11 -19.01
C ILE A 101 -18.37 -3.05 -20.13
N GLY A 102 -17.06 -3.31 -20.21
CA GLY A 102 -16.49 -4.18 -21.25
C GLY A 102 -16.39 -3.51 -22.62
N ALA A 103 -16.40 -2.16 -22.67
CA ALA A 103 -16.21 -1.39 -23.88
C ALA A 103 -14.87 -0.63 -23.84
N GLY A 104 -14.17 -0.57 -24.98
CA GLY A 104 -12.93 0.18 -25.10
C GLY A 104 -12.08 -0.24 -26.30
N GLY A 105 -11.22 0.65 -26.79
CA GLY A 105 -10.29 0.38 -27.90
C GLY A 105 -9.15 -0.58 -27.56
N LYS A 106 -8.96 -0.91 -26.28
CA LYS A 106 -7.85 -1.76 -25.79
C LYS A 106 -8.07 -3.26 -26.06
N PHE A 107 -9.23 -3.66 -26.54
CA PHE A 107 -9.50 -5.00 -27.07
C PHE A 107 -8.93 -5.23 -28.48
N ASP A 108 -8.61 -4.14 -29.17
CA ASP A 108 -8.00 -4.19 -30.49
C ASP A 108 -6.46 -4.11 -30.35
N LYS A 109 -5.77 -5.19 -30.72
CA LYS A 109 -4.30 -5.32 -30.62
C LYS A 109 -3.55 -4.45 -31.63
N ASP A 110 -4.19 -4.03 -32.70
CA ASP A 110 -3.60 -3.11 -33.67
C ASP A 110 -3.55 -1.68 -33.10
N SER A 111 -4.50 -1.34 -32.25
CA SER A 111 -4.59 -0.04 -31.58
C SER A 111 -3.72 0.06 -30.32
N TYR A 112 -3.59 -1.05 -29.54
CA TYR A 112 -2.79 -1.11 -28.31
C TYR A 112 -2.11 -2.48 -28.20
N LYS A 113 -0.79 -2.53 -28.44
CA LYS A 113 0.02 -3.76 -28.29
C LYS A 113 0.15 -4.19 -26.82
N VAL A 114 0.25 -3.21 -25.93
CA VAL A 114 0.35 -3.39 -24.47
C VAL A 114 -0.48 -2.31 -23.81
N SER A 115 -1.26 -2.66 -22.81
CA SER A 115 -2.02 -1.71 -21.99
C SER A 115 -2.18 -2.23 -20.56
N GLY A 116 -2.34 -1.31 -19.60
CA GLY A 116 -2.74 -1.63 -18.23
C GLY A 116 -4.25 -1.87 -18.11
N GLY A 117 -5.03 -1.17 -18.91
CA GLY A 117 -6.49 -1.28 -18.96
C GLY A 117 -6.95 -2.44 -19.84
N LEU A 118 -7.35 -3.58 -19.24
CA LEU A 118 -7.68 -4.81 -19.95
C LEU A 118 -9.17 -5.13 -20.02
N HIS A 119 -9.92 -4.69 -19.04
CA HIS A 119 -11.31 -5.14 -18.83
C HIS A 119 -12.36 -4.19 -19.41
N GLY A 120 -11.96 -2.99 -19.87
CA GLY A 120 -12.88 -1.98 -20.39
C GLY A 120 -13.87 -1.47 -19.33
N VAL A 121 -13.45 -1.42 -18.07
CA VAL A 121 -14.32 -1.06 -16.94
C VAL A 121 -13.87 0.19 -16.19
N GLY A 122 -12.61 0.62 -16.28
CA GLY A 122 -12.03 1.65 -15.43
C GLY A 122 -12.80 2.96 -15.46
N VAL A 123 -12.77 3.68 -16.60
CA VAL A 123 -13.41 5.00 -16.71
C VAL A 123 -14.93 4.91 -16.58
N SER A 124 -15.55 3.81 -16.99
CA SER A 124 -16.99 3.60 -16.81
C SER A 124 -17.37 3.41 -15.34
N CYS A 125 -16.48 2.78 -14.53
CA CYS A 125 -16.63 2.73 -13.08
C CYS A 125 -16.47 4.12 -12.44
N VAL A 126 -15.47 4.92 -12.87
CA VAL A 126 -15.34 6.31 -12.41
C VAL A 126 -16.62 7.10 -12.68
N ASN A 127 -17.18 6.97 -13.88
CA ASN A 127 -18.44 7.62 -14.23
C ASN A 127 -19.60 7.15 -13.34
N ALA A 128 -19.76 5.84 -13.16
CA ALA A 128 -20.82 5.27 -12.31
C ALA A 128 -20.76 5.76 -10.86
N LEU A 129 -19.53 5.98 -10.33
CA LEU A 129 -19.26 6.36 -8.95
C LEU A 129 -19.09 7.88 -8.75
N SER A 130 -19.33 8.67 -9.79
CA SER A 130 -19.26 10.13 -9.77
C SER A 130 -20.65 10.76 -9.76
N GLU A 131 -20.82 11.82 -8.99
CA GLU A 131 -22.00 12.69 -9.04
C GLU A 131 -22.09 13.40 -10.39
N LEU A 132 -20.93 13.91 -10.85
CA LEU A 132 -20.76 14.53 -12.15
C LEU A 132 -19.44 14.08 -12.78
N LEU A 133 -19.47 13.74 -14.07
CA LEU A 133 -18.28 13.53 -14.87
C LEU A 133 -18.41 14.31 -16.18
N VAL A 134 -17.36 15.03 -16.54
CA VAL A 134 -17.25 15.81 -17.77
C VAL A 134 -16.12 15.26 -18.61
N ALA A 135 -16.39 14.78 -19.80
CA ALA A 135 -15.39 14.38 -20.78
C ALA A 135 -15.30 15.42 -21.88
N THR A 136 -14.11 15.98 -22.08
CA THR A 136 -13.80 16.89 -23.18
C THR A 136 -12.70 16.26 -24.02
N VAL A 137 -12.94 16.14 -25.33
CA VAL A 137 -12.01 15.48 -26.24
C VAL A 137 -11.61 16.46 -27.35
N HIS A 138 -10.31 16.63 -27.53
CA HIS A 138 -9.71 17.39 -28.60
C HIS A 138 -9.32 16.43 -29.72
N LYS A 139 -10.07 16.45 -30.82
CA LYS A 139 -9.89 15.50 -31.92
C LYS A 139 -10.46 16.05 -33.23
N GLU A 140 -9.77 15.74 -34.34
CA GLU A 140 -10.20 16.12 -35.69
C GLU A 140 -10.44 17.64 -35.86
N GLY A 141 -9.58 18.45 -35.21
CA GLY A 141 -9.67 19.91 -35.26
C GLY A 141 -10.80 20.52 -34.44
N LYS A 142 -11.49 19.73 -33.62
CA LYS A 142 -12.65 20.14 -32.83
C LYS A 142 -12.53 19.80 -31.38
N VAL A 143 -13.27 20.56 -30.54
CA VAL A 143 -13.46 20.25 -29.11
C VAL A 143 -14.83 19.64 -28.94
N TRP A 144 -14.87 18.41 -28.48
CA TRP A 144 -16.08 17.65 -28.20
C TRP A 144 -16.29 17.57 -26.70
N ARG A 145 -17.54 17.68 -26.23
CA ARG A 145 -17.90 17.60 -24.82
C ARG A 145 -19.15 16.78 -24.59
N GLN A 146 -19.11 15.99 -23.52
CA GLN A 146 -20.26 15.26 -23.00
C GLN A 146 -20.20 15.20 -21.49
N GLU A 147 -21.34 15.34 -20.82
CA GLU A 147 -21.45 15.30 -19.37
C GLU A 147 -22.31 14.11 -18.94
N TYR A 148 -21.97 13.61 -17.77
CA TYR A 148 -22.60 12.42 -17.21
C TYR A 148 -22.89 12.64 -15.72
N SER A 149 -23.95 12.00 -15.24
CA SER A 149 -24.25 11.93 -13.81
C SER A 149 -24.56 10.49 -13.44
N GLN A 150 -23.83 9.97 -12.44
CA GLN A 150 -24.03 8.62 -11.91
C GLN A 150 -24.06 7.52 -12.99
N GLY A 151 -23.17 7.64 -13.97
CA GLY A 151 -23.03 6.70 -15.08
C GLY A 151 -23.98 6.96 -16.26
N LYS A 152 -24.85 7.98 -16.22
CA LYS A 152 -25.83 8.28 -17.28
C LYS A 152 -25.43 9.54 -18.03
N ALA A 153 -25.44 9.51 -19.36
CA ALA A 153 -25.21 10.69 -20.18
C ALA A 153 -26.35 11.69 -20.01
N LEU A 154 -26.02 12.96 -19.77
CA LEU A 154 -27.01 14.04 -19.62
C LEU A 154 -27.52 14.56 -20.99
N TYR A 155 -26.69 14.43 -22.01
CA TYR A 155 -26.98 14.79 -23.38
C TYR A 155 -26.04 14.09 -24.35
N PRO A 156 -26.34 13.96 -25.64
CA PRO A 156 -25.42 13.42 -26.64
C PRO A 156 -24.16 14.28 -26.78
N VAL A 157 -23.04 13.66 -27.20
CA VAL A 157 -21.80 14.41 -27.48
C VAL A 157 -22.04 15.58 -28.40
N LYS A 158 -21.45 16.74 -28.07
CA LYS A 158 -21.57 17.96 -28.88
C LYS A 158 -20.22 18.62 -29.09
N THR A 159 -20.07 19.29 -30.23
CA THR A 159 -18.92 20.16 -30.50
C THR A 159 -19.12 21.49 -29.78
N ILE A 160 -18.08 21.96 -29.08
CA ILE A 160 -18.13 23.23 -28.32
C ILE A 160 -17.08 24.25 -28.81
N GLY A 161 -16.20 23.88 -29.73
CA GLY A 161 -15.17 24.76 -30.27
C GLY A 161 -14.25 24.04 -31.26
N GLU A 162 -13.20 24.74 -31.68
CA GLU A 162 -12.09 24.22 -32.50
C GLU A 162 -10.87 23.99 -31.65
N SER A 163 -9.97 23.11 -32.09
CA SER A 163 -8.74 22.76 -31.38
C SER A 163 -7.58 22.50 -32.33
N ASP A 164 -6.41 23.05 -32.00
CA ASP A 164 -5.18 22.86 -32.74
C ASP A 164 -4.34 21.67 -32.24
N PHE A 165 -4.80 20.98 -31.18
CA PHE A 165 -4.13 19.82 -30.57
C PHE A 165 -5.11 18.66 -30.38
N THR A 166 -4.56 17.48 -30.07
CA THR A 166 -5.31 16.29 -29.70
C THR A 166 -5.14 15.97 -28.22
N GLY A 167 -6.11 15.31 -27.62
CA GLY A 167 -6.02 14.85 -26.22
C GLY A 167 -7.40 14.64 -25.59
N THR A 168 -7.37 14.17 -24.35
CA THR A 168 -8.57 13.95 -23.56
C THR A 168 -8.45 14.70 -22.23
N VAL A 169 -9.56 15.33 -21.82
CA VAL A 169 -9.71 15.95 -20.51
C VAL A 169 -10.91 15.31 -19.83
N VAL A 170 -10.69 14.70 -18.66
CA VAL A 170 -11.74 14.12 -17.82
C VAL A 170 -11.75 14.84 -16.49
N THR A 171 -12.88 15.45 -16.15
CA THR A 171 -13.11 16.03 -14.82
C THR A 171 -14.24 15.27 -14.15
N PHE A 172 -14.05 14.85 -12.89
CA PHE A 172 -15.08 14.13 -12.17
C PHE A 172 -15.14 14.51 -10.70
N SER A 173 -16.34 14.47 -10.13
CA SER A 173 -16.63 14.66 -8.71
C SER A 173 -17.15 13.35 -8.11
N PRO A 174 -16.55 12.81 -7.04
CA PRO A 174 -16.99 11.56 -6.43
C PRO A 174 -18.38 11.69 -5.80
N ASP A 175 -19.20 10.64 -5.91
CA ASP A 175 -20.55 10.64 -5.35
C ASP A 175 -20.53 10.42 -3.84
N LYS A 176 -20.93 11.46 -3.08
CA LYS A 176 -20.99 11.45 -1.60
C LYS A 176 -21.94 10.37 -1.04
N SER A 177 -22.91 9.90 -1.82
CA SER A 177 -23.80 8.82 -1.40
C SER A 177 -23.09 7.46 -1.32
N ILE A 178 -21.98 7.30 -2.03
CA ILE A 178 -21.13 6.11 -2.07
C ILE A 178 -19.92 6.29 -1.15
N PHE A 179 -19.17 7.37 -1.29
CA PHE A 179 -17.99 7.69 -0.48
C PHE A 179 -18.39 8.44 0.80
N LYS A 180 -19.00 7.70 1.75
CA LYS A 180 -19.56 8.29 2.97
C LYS A 180 -18.51 8.68 4.01
N GLN A 181 -17.31 8.10 3.97
CA GLN A 181 -16.24 8.39 4.94
C GLN A 181 -15.54 9.69 4.61
N THR A 182 -15.18 9.87 3.35
CA THR A 182 -14.53 11.08 2.82
C THR A 182 -14.67 11.15 1.32
N THR A 183 -14.70 12.37 0.79
CA THR A 183 -14.53 12.67 -0.64
C THR A 183 -13.27 13.51 -0.88
N GLU A 184 -12.44 13.71 0.14
CA GLU A 184 -11.24 14.53 0.05
C GLU A 184 -10.04 13.69 -0.44
N TYR A 185 -9.38 14.18 -1.47
CA TYR A 185 -8.16 13.57 -2.01
C TYR A 185 -6.93 14.01 -1.22
N SER A 186 -6.03 13.06 -0.95
CA SER A 186 -4.70 13.33 -0.41
C SER A 186 -3.74 13.66 -1.55
N TYR A 187 -3.15 14.85 -1.49
CA TYR A 187 -2.11 15.27 -2.44
C TYR A 187 -0.92 14.30 -2.44
N GLU A 188 -0.43 13.96 -1.25
CA GLU A 188 0.74 13.08 -1.08
C GLU A 188 0.50 11.68 -1.67
N THR A 189 -0.70 11.13 -1.51
CA THR A 189 -1.07 9.83 -2.07
C THR A 189 -1.04 9.86 -3.60
N LEU A 190 -1.58 10.93 -4.21
CA LEU A 190 -1.54 11.11 -5.66
C LEU A 190 -0.13 11.41 -6.15
N ALA A 191 0.63 12.28 -5.46
CA ALA A 191 2.02 12.60 -5.81
C ALA A 191 2.91 11.36 -5.84
N THR A 192 2.76 10.46 -4.85
CA THR A 192 3.48 9.18 -4.80
C THR A 192 3.19 8.35 -6.06
N ARG A 193 1.93 8.23 -6.46
CA ARG A 193 1.56 7.46 -7.66
C ARG A 193 2.06 8.12 -8.95
N MET A 194 1.98 9.44 -9.08
CA MET A 194 2.48 10.17 -10.26
C MET A 194 3.99 10.02 -10.39
N ARG A 195 4.72 10.05 -9.28
CA ARG A 195 6.16 9.81 -9.22
C ARG A 195 6.52 8.39 -9.68
N GLU A 196 5.83 7.36 -9.17
CA GLU A 196 6.02 5.97 -9.62
C GLU A 196 5.81 5.85 -11.15
N LEU A 197 4.71 6.42 -11.66
CA LEU A 197 4.39 6.37 -13.09
C LEU A 197 5.42 7.06 -13.96
N SER A 198 6.02 8.18 -13.51
CA SER A 198 7.07 8.87 -14.25
C SER A 198 8.34 8.03 -14.36
N TYR A 199 8.69 7.26 -13.32
CA TYR A 199 9.83 6.34 -13.38
C TYR A 199 9.57 5.11 -14.25
N LEU A 200 8.34 4.59 -14.23
CA LEU A 200 7.95 3.41 -15.04
C LEU A 200 7.77 3.73 -16.51
N ASN A 201 7.65 5.02 -16.87
CA ASN A 201 7.45 5.50 -18.24
C ASN A 201 8.46 6.60 -18.55
N LYS A 202 9.67 6.18 -18.82
CA LYS A 202 10.81 7.05 -19.16
C LYS A 202 10.44 8.10 -20.22
N GLY A 203 10.69 9.37 -19.89
CA GLY A 203 10.47 10.50 -20.80
C GLY A 203 9.08 11.15 -20.72
N ILE A 204 8.12 10.56 -19.99
CA ILE A 204 6.82 11.20 -19.75
C ILE A 204 6.97 12.34 -18.74
N THR A 205 6.16 13.37 -18.89
CA THR A 205 6.01 14.46 -17.93
C THR A 205 4.61 14.41 -17.31
N ILE A 206 4.53 14.29 -15.99
CA ILE A 206 3.27 14.29 -15.24
C ILE A 206 3.29 15.46 -14.28
N SER A 207 2.31 16.36 -14.34
CA SER A 207 2.12 17.42 -13.35
C SER A 207 0.98 17.09 -12.38
N LEU A 208 1.13 17.42 -11.10
CA LEU A 208 0.06 17.37 -10.12
C LEU A 208 -0.07 18.73 -9.45
N THR A 209 -1.25 19.32 -9.51
CA THR A 209 -1.55 20.63 -8.91
C THR A 209 -2.74 20.50 -7.96
N ASP A 210 -2.59 21.02 -6.73
CA ASP A 210 -3.67 21.14 -5.75
C ASP A 210 -4.13 22.61 -5.67
N ARG A 211 -5.33 22.89 -6.14
CA ARG A 211 -5.92 24.25 -6.11
C ARG A 211 -6.66 24.56 -4.80
N ARG A 212 -6.77 23.62 -3.90
CA ARG A 212 -7.43 23.82 -2.60
C ARG A 212 -6.54 24.56 -1.61
N ASN A 213 -5.21 24.44 -1.81
CA ASN A 213 -4.21 25.00 -0.91
C ASN A 213 -3.17 25.80 -1.69
N THR A 214 -2.63 26.83 -1.06
CA THR A 214 -1.52 27.62 -1.58
C THR A 214 -0.31 27.52 -0.66
N ASP A 215 0.86 27.72 -1.23
CA ASP A 215 2.10 27.87 -0.48
C ASP A 215 2.17 29.26 0.21
N ASP A 216 3.27 29.51 0.93
CA ASP A 216 3.51 30.77 1.65
C ASP A 216 3.63 31.99 0.70
N GLU A 217 3.83 31.77 -0.61
CA GLU A 217 3.92 32.80 -1.65
C GLU A 217 2.56 33.02 -2.37
N GLY A 218 1.55 32.24 -2.05
CA GLY A 218 0.21 32.30 -2.64
C GLY A 218 0.06 31.54 -3.95
N ASN A 219 1.04 30.71 -4.33
CA ASN A 219 0.93 29.83 -5.49
C ASN A 219 0.25 28.51 -5.09
N PHE A 220 -0.48 27.88 -6.02
CA PHE A 220 -1.01 26.54 -5.79
C PHE A 220 0.12 25.52 -5.59
N ILE A 221 -0.10 24.57 -4.69
CA ILE A 221 0.85 23.47 -4.49
C ILE A 221 0.92 22.66 -5.79
N SER A 222 2.11 22.60 -6.40
CA SER A 222 2.30 21.89 -7.66
C SER A 222 3.67 21.22 -7.71
N GLU A 223 3.71 20.01 -8.28
CA GLU A 223 4.93 19.24 -8.52
C GLU A 223 4.91 18.63 -9.93
N VAL A 224 6.08 18.61 -10.58
CA VAL A 224 6.25 17.99 -11.89
C VAL A 224 7.14 16.76 -11.74
N PHE A 225 6.66 15.62 -12.19
CA PHE A 225 7.33 14.34 -12.17
C PHE A 225 7.81 14.01 -13.59
N HIS A 226 9.10 13.83 -13.73
CA HIS A 226 9.74 13.48 -14.99
C HIS A 226 11.00 12.67 -14.72
N SER A 227 11.23 11.61 -15.46
CA SER A 227 12.43 10.79 -15.36
C SER A 227 13.03 10.53 -16.73
N THR A 228 14.34 10.72 -16.83
CA THR A 228 15.12 10.45 -18.06
C THR A 228 15.79 9.08 -18.02
N GLU A 229 16.10 8.55 -16.83
CA GLU A 229 16.75 7.26 -16.65
C GLU A 229 15.74 6.12 -16.35
N GLY A 230 14.53 6.45 -15.84
CA GLY A 230 13.49 5.47 -15.55
C GLY A 230 13.76 4.67 -14.28
N LEU A 231 13.80 3.32 -14.37
CA LEU A 231 13.97 2.45 -13.21
C LEU A 231 15.27 2.69 -12.41
N PRO A 232 16.42 3.03 -12.99
CA PRO A 232 17.60 3.44 -12.22
C PRO A 232 17.36 4.63 -11.29
N GLU A 233 16.65 5.67 -11.74
CA GLU A 233 16.26 6.79 -10.88
C GLU A 233 15.29 6.36 -9.79
N PHE A 234 14.38 5.46 -10.12
CA PHE A 234 13.46 4.91 -9.13
C PHE A 234 14.20 4.14 -8.02
N ILE A 235 15.20 3.32 -8.37
CA ILE A 235 16.05 2.65 -7.38
C ILE A 235 16.78 3.67 -6.51
N LYS A 236 17.39 4.69 -7.10
CA LYS A 236 18.07 5.76 -6.35
C LYS A 236 17.11 6.46 -5.36
N TYR A 237 15.86 6.68 -5.77
CA TYR A 237 14.82 7.25 -4.92
C TYR A 237 14.48 6.32 -3.75
N LEU A 238 14.21 5.03 -4.02
CA LEU A 238 13.83 4.04 -3.01
C LEU A 238 14.96 3.76 -2.01
N ASP A 239 16.20 3.72 -2.51
CA ASP A 239 17.38 3.35 -1.73
C ASP A 239 18.14 4.57 -1.16
N SER A 240 17.58 5.78 -1.33
CA SER A 240 18.18 7.05 -0.90
C SER A 240 18.50 7.13 0.60
N THR A 241 17.93 6.25 1.40
CA THR A 241 18.09 6.18 2.86
C THR A 241 19.04 5.05 3.31
N ARG A 242 19.70 4.36 2.36
CA ARG A 242 20.58 3.22 2.63
C ARG A 242 21.95 3.41 2.00
N GLU A 243 22.95 2.81 2.60
CA GLU A 243 24.29 2.79 2.03
C GLU A 243 24.38 1.71 0.94
N GLN A 244 24.65 2.15 -0.29
CA GLN A 244 24.83 1.28 -1.45
C GLN A 244 26.17 0.56 -1.38
N LEU A 245 26.18 -0.75 -1.67
CA LEU A 245 27.39 -1.59 -1.70
C LEU A 245 28.00 -1.71 -3.10
N THR A 246 27.17 -1.74 -4.14
CA THR A 246 27.62 -1.80 -5.54
C THR A 246 28.06 -0.42 -6.04
N SER A 247 28.96 -0.37 -7.01
CA SER A 247 29.50 0.89 -7.57
C SER A 247 28.43 1.76 -8.24
N GLN A 248 27.40 1.11 -8.78
CA GLN A 248 26.28 1.75 -9.50
C GLN A 248 25.02 0.91 -9.39
N VAL A 249 23.89 1.48 -9.81
CA VAL A 249 22.64 0.73 -10.00
C VAL A 249 22.83 -0.25 -11.16
N ILE A 250 22.52 -1.51 -10.93
CA ILE A 250 22.53 -2.57 -11.95
C ILE A 250 21.24 -2.43 -12.75
N SER A 251 21.33 -1.97 -13.99
CA SER A 251 20.20 -1.82 -14.91
C SER A 251 20.28 -2.83 -16.02
N MET A 252 19.18 -3.51 -16.29
CA MET A 252 19.08 -4.58 -17.26
C MET A 252 17.79 -4.43 -18.07
N GLU A 253 17.92 -4.38 -19.39
CA GLU A 253 16.80 -4.34 -20.34
C GLU A 253 16.95 -5.47 -21.35
N GLY A 254 15.90 -6.23 -21.61
CA GLY A 254 15.92 -7.34 -22.56
C GLY A 254 14.53 -7.80 -22.95
N GLU A 255 14.45 -8.65 -23.94
CA GLU A 255 13.22 -9.25 -24.42
C GLU A 255 13.39 -10.76 -24.63
N LYS A 256 12.45 -11.55 -24.13
CA LYS A 256 12.38 -13.00 -24.39
C LYS A 256 10.95 -13.39 -24.69
N ASN A 257 10.78 -14.17 -25.74
CA ASN A 257 9.48 -14.67 -26.20
C ASN A 257 8.43 -13.55 -26.45
N GLY A 258 8.88 -12.38 -26.92
CA GLY A 258 8.01 -11.22 -27.10
C GLY A 258 7.59 -10.50 -25.81
N ILE A 259 8.25 -10.79 -24.69
CA ILE A 259 8.01 -10.15 -23.39
C ILE A 259 9.20 -9.25 -23.07
N PRO A 260 9.04 -7.92 -23.15
CA PRO A 260 10.02 -6.97 -22.64
C PRO A 260 10.15 -7.08 -21.13
N VAL A 261 11.39 -7.17 -20.65
CA VAL A 261 11.77 -7.26 -19.24
C VAL A 261 12.76 -6.17 -18.93
N GLU A 262 12.42 -5.33 -17.98
CA GLU A 262 13.28 -4.29 -17.46
C GLU A 262 13.49 -4.51 -15.95
N VAL A 263 14.74 -4.48 -15.49
CA VAL A 263 15.10 -4.66 -14.10
C VAL A 263 16.13 -3.62 -13.70
N ALA A 264 15.91 -2.95 -12.60
CA ALA A 264 16.94 -2.18 -11.91
C ALA A 264 17.10 -2.68 -10.50
N MET A 265 18.35 -2.80 -10.03
CA MET A 265 18.60 -3.30 -8.70
C MET A 265 19.91 -2.77 -8.09
N VAL A 266 20.00 -2.83 -6.77
CA VAL A 266 21.18 -2.46 -5.98
C VAL A 266 21.27 -3.35 -4.75
N TYR A 267 22.50 -3.64 -4.33
CA TYR A 267 22.74 -4.21 -3.00
C TYR A 267 23.18 -3.13 -2.03
N ASN A 268 22.66 -3.17 -0.83
CA ASN A 268 22.90 -2.21 0.24
C ASN A 268 23.24 -2.89 1.57
N THR A 269 23.53 -2.11 2.58
CA THR A 269 23.94 -2.61 3.91
C THR A 269 22.79 -3.16 4.74
N SER A 270 21.52 -3.00 4.33
CA SER A 270 20.36 -3.47 5.07
C SER A 270 20.24 -5.00 5.11
N TYR A 271 19.34 -5.50 5.94
CA TYR A 271 19.04 -6.93 6.07
C TYR A 271 17.72 -7.33 5.40
N ALA A 272 16.96 -6.34 4.88
CA ALA A 272 15.67 -6.58 4.26
C ALA A 272 15.79 -6.83 2.76
N GLU A 273 14.88 -7.65 2.22
CA GLU A 273 14.60 -7.76 0.80
C GLU A 273 13.53 -6.70 0.45
N ASN A 274 13.81 -5.84 -0.53
CA ASN A 274 12.91 -4.78 -0.99
C ASN A 274 12.65 -4.95 -2.49
N LEU A 275 11.63 -5.74 -2.84
CA LEU A 275 11.30 -6.05 -4.22
C LEU A 275 9.96 -5.43 -4.63
N HIS A 276 9.99 -4.69 -5.72
CA HIS A 276 8.82 -4.09 -6.34
C HIS A 276 8.62 -4.67 -7.74
N SER A 277 7.40 -5.07 -8.05
CA SER A 277 7.11 -5.73 -9.31
C SER A 277 5.91 -5.09 -10.02
N TYR A 278 6.09 -4.87 -11.33
CA TYR A 278 5.12 -4.18 -12.16
C TYR A 278 4.83 -4.97 -13.44
N VAL A 279 3.56 -4.95 -13.85
CA VAL A 279 3.10 -5.50 -15.13
C VAL A 279 2.28 -4.43 -15.84
N ASN A 280 2.75 -3.97 -17.01
CA ASN A 280 2.09 -2.88 -17.75
C ASN A 280 1.84 -1.65 -16.85
N ASN A 281 2.83 -1.26 -16.05
CA ASN A 281 2.80 -0.17 -15.06
C ASN A 281 1.87 -0.39 -13.84
N ILE A 282 1.21 -1.54 -13.74
CA ILE A 282 0.38 -1.90 -12.58
C ILE A 282 1.28 -2.52 -11.51
N ASN A 283 1.18 -2.01 -10.29
CA ASN A 283 1.89 -2.55 -9.14
C ASN A 283 1.27 -3.89 -8.71
N THR A 284 2.04 -4.97 -8.86
CA THR A 284 1.63 -6.32 -8.45
C THR A 284 2.20 -6.65 -7.07
N HIS A 285 1.64 -6.03 -6.03
CA HIS A 285 2.18 -6.12 -4.68
C HIS A 285 2.13 -7.53 -4.08
N GLU A 286 1.27 -8.42 -4.56
CA GLU A 286 1.29 -9.86 -4.24
C GLU A 286 2.23 -10.67 -5.15
N GLY A 287 2.97 -9.98 -6.04
CA GLY A 287 3.93 -10.59 -6.95
C GLY A 287 3.30 -11.33 -8.11
N GLY A 288 3.75 -12.56 -8.33
CA GLY A 288 3.29 -13.41 -9.43
C GLY A 288 4.44 -14.07 -10.18
N THR A 289 4.14 -14.56 -11.39
CA THR A 289 5.08 -15.36 -12.19
C THR A 289 6.33 -14.60 -12.62
N HIS A 290 6.25 -13.29 -12.89
CA HIS A 290 7.39 -12.43 -13.23
C HIS A 290 8.36 -12.28 -12.04
N LEU A 291 7.83 -12.05 -10.82
CA LEU A 291 8.65 -11.97 -9.62
C LEU A 291 9.31 -13.32 -9.27
N SER A 292 8.56 -14.43 -9.42
CA SER A 292 9.12 -15.77 -9.27
C SER A 292 10.21 -16.07 -10.29
N GLY A 293 10.03 -15.62 -11.54
CA GLY A 293 11.03 -15.70 -12.60
C GLY A 293 12.30 -14.92 -12.26
N PHE A 294 12.16 -13.68 -11.78
CA PHE A 294 13.26 -12.85 -11.32
C PHE A 294 14.05 -13.52 -10.19
N ARG A 295 13.38 -13.97 -9.14
CA ARG A 295 14.01 -14.65 -8.01
C ARG A 295 14.80 -15.89 -8.43
N ARG A 296 14.25 -16.67 -9.37
CA ARG A 296 14.93 -17.86 -9.92
C ARG A 296 16.17 -17.48 -10.74
N GLY A 297 16.04 -16.51 -11.66
CA GLY A 297 17.13 -16.04 -12.49
C GLY A 297 18.26 -15.44 -11.67
N LEU A 298 17.95 -14.55 -10.73
CA LEU A 298 18.91 -13.93 -9.82
C LEU A 298 19.68 -14.97 -9.01
N THR A 299 18.94 -15.82 -8.27
CA THR A 299 19.54 -16.82 -7.39
C THR A 299 20.39 -17.83 -8.14
N GLY A 300 19.88 -18.33 -9.29
CA GLY A 300 20.60 -19.31 -10.11
C GLY A 300 21.91 -18.75 -10.69
N THR A 301 21.86 -17.53 -11.18
CA THR A 301 23.04 -16.87 -11.79
C THR A 301 24.10 -16.53 -10.74
N LEU A 302 23.71 -15.90 -9.63
CA LEU A 302 24.65 -15.57 -8.56
C LEU A 302 25.28 -16.81 -7.92
N LYS A 303 24.50 -17.89 -7.73
CA LYS A 303 25.01 -19.15 -7.22
C LYS A 303 26.04 -19.76 -8.17
N LYS A 304 25.71 -19.83 -9.46
CA LYS A 304 26.61 -20.33 -10.51
C LYS A 304 27.91 -19.52 -10.53
N TYR A 305 27.83 -18.21 -10.55
CA TYR A 305 29.00 -17.33 -10.56
C TYR A 305 29.87 -17.53 -9.30
N ALA A 306 29.24 -17.61 -8.11
CA ALA A 306 29.94 -17.79 -6.85
C ALA A 306 30.66 -19.15 -6.76
N ASP A 307 30.08 -20.22 -7.33
CA ASP A 307 30.69 -21.55 -7.42
C ASP A 307 31.89 -21.53 -8.40
N GLU A 308 31.69 -21.00 -9.61
CA GLU A 308 32.74 -20.95 -10.67
C GLU A 308 33.92 -20.04 -10.30
N SER A 309 33.66 -18.90 -9.65
CA SER A 309 34.70 -18.00 -9.15
C SER A 309 35.44 -18.53 -7.92
N GLY A 310 34.97 -19.63 -7.34
CA GLY A 310 35.57 -20.25 -6.16
C GLY A 310 35.40 -19.47 -4.85
N LEU A 311 34.55 -18.47 -4.81
CA LEU A 311 34.27 -17.63 -3.65
C LEU A 311 33.58 -18.43 -2.52
N LEU A 312 32.92 -19.55 -2.83
CA LEU A 312 32.22 -20.41 -1.87
C LEU A 312 33.10 -21.54 -1.29
N LYS A 313 34.35 -21.72 -1.71
CA LYS A 313 35.21 -22.86 -1.28
C LYS A 313 35.33 -23.03 0.23
N ASN A 314 35.25 -21.96 1.01
CA ASN A 314 35.39 -21.97 2.46
C ASN A 314 34.04 -21.99 3.21
N VAL A 315 32.91 -21.97 2.51
CA VAL A 315 31.59 -22.01 3.13
C VAL A 315 31.19 -23.45 3.37
N LYS A 316 30.96 -23.80 4.64
CA LYS A 316 30.68 -25.19 5.09
C LYS A 316 29.20 -25.47 5.35
N PHE A 317 28.32 -24.61 4.90
CA PHE A 317 26.87 -24.72 5.07
C PHE A 317 26.15 -24.31 3.78
N ASP A 318 24.92 -24.77 3.62
CA ASP A 318 24.10 -24.46 2.44
C ASP A 318 23.69 -22.99 2.41
N ILE A 319 23.82 -22.38 1.24
CA ILE A 319 23.31 -21.03 0.94
C ILE A 319 21.90 -21.20 0.39
N ALA A 320 20.92 -20.61 1.06
CA ALA A 320 19.54 -20.60 0.62
C ALA A 320 19.28 -19.50 -0.43
N GLY A 321 18.23 -19.67 -1.26
CA GLY A 321 17.86 -18.68 -2.24
C GLY A 321 17.63 -17.27 -1.68
N ASP A 322 17.22 -17.21 -0.44
CA ASP A 322 16.95 -15.96 0.27
C ASP A 322 18.21 -15.20 0.69
N ASP A 323 19.30 -15.91 0.98
CA ASP A 323 20.56 -15.26 1.31
C ASP A 323 21.08 -14.40 0.16
N PHE A 324 20.68 -14.75 -1.09
CA PHE A 324 20.97 -13.96 -2.28
C PHE A 324 20.14 -12.67 -2.42
N ARG A 325 19.12 -12.49 -1.59
CA ARG A 325 18.21 -11.34 -1.64
C ARG A 325 18.27 -10.43 -0.41
N GLU A 326 19.07 -10.82 0.60
CA GLU A 326 19.29 -9.95 1.75
C GLU A 326 20.06 -8.69 1.36
N GLY A 327 19.51 -7.51 1.69
CA GLY A 327 20.05 -6.21 1.32
C GLY A 327 19.86 -5.88 -0.17
N LEU A 328 18.96 -6.55 -0.86
CA LEU A 328 18.61 -6.28 -2.25
C LEU A 328 17.41 -5.33 -2.32
N THR A 329 17.57 -4.19 -2.98
CA THR A 329 16.47 -3.38 -3.50
C THR A 329 16.39 -3.60 -5.01
N ALA A 330 15.25 -4.05 -5.53
CA ALA A 330 15.07 -4.27 -6.96
C ALA A 330 13.65 -3.95 -7.44
N ILE A 331 13.57 -3.49 -8.67
CA ILE A 331 12.33 -3.23 -9.40
C ILE A 331 12.32 -4.11 -10.64
N ILE A 332 11.23 -4.83 -10.85
CA ILE A 332 11.00 -5.67 -12.02
C ILE A 332 9.77 -5.14 -12.76
N SER A 333 9.94 -4.71 -14.00
CA SER A 333 8.88 -4.25 -14.88
C SER A 333 8.81 -5.14 -16.10
N VAL A 334 7.63 -5.68 -16.40
CA VAL A 334 7.39 -6.48 -17.61
C VAL A 334 6.23 -5.90 -18.40
N LYS A 335 6.32 -5.99 -19.73
CA LYS A 335 5.26 -5.63 -20.64
C LYS A 335 4.66 -6.90 -21.23
N VAL A 336 3.40 -7.18 -20.92
CA VAL A 336 2.67 -8.41 -21.31
C VAL A 336 1.45 -8.02 -22.14
N ALA A 337 1.31 -8.58 -23.34
CA ALA A 337 0.20 -8.24 -24.24
C ALA A 337 -1.15 -8.70 -23.72
N GLU A 338 -1.19 -9.87 -23.07
CA GLU A 338 -2.41 -10.46 -22.48
C GLU A 338 -2.14 -10.90 -21.03
N PRO A 339 -2.02 -9.97 -20.08
CA PRO A 339 -1.76 -10.35 -18.70
C PRO A 339 -3.01 -10.97 -18.05
N GLN A 340 -2.81 -12.07 -17.36
CA GLN A 340 -3.80 -12.77 -16.58
C GLN A 340 -3.55 -12.52 -15.11
N PHE A 341 -4.43 -11.76 -14.47
CA PHE A 341 -4.31 -11.44 -13.05
C PHE A 341 -5.26 -12.30 -12.20
N GLU A 342 -4.84 -12.58 -10.97
CA GLU A 342 -5.71 -13.15 -9.96
C GLU A 342 -6.64 -12.05 -9.39
N GLY A 343 -7.80 -11.84 -10.02
CA GLY A 343 -8.81 -10.87 -9.58
C GLY A 343 -8.75 -9.49 -10.26
N GLN A 344 -9.79 -8.70 -10.02
CA GLN A 344 -10.00 -7.38 -10.65
C GLN A 344 -9.00 -6.32 -10.17
N THR A 345 -8.51 -6.43 -8.96
CA THR A 345 -7.52 -5.49 -8.37
C THR A 345 -6.11 -5.65 -8.95
N LYS A 346 -5.89 -6.66 -9.81
CA LYS A 346 -4.65 -6.90 -10.56
C LYS A 346 -3.39 -7.04 -9.70
N THR A 347 -3.52 -7.55 -8.49
CA THR A 347 -2.45 -7.59 -7.49
C THR A 347 -1.39 -8.65 -7.75
N LYS A 348 -1.72 -9.69 -8.53
CA LYS A 348 -0.84 -10.84 -8.80
C LYS A 348 -0.96 -11.35 -10.23
N LEU A 349 0.18 -11.54 -10.90
CA LEU A 349 0.24 -12.07 -12.27
C LEU A 349 0.25 -13.61 -12.30
N GLY A 350 -0.62 -14.19 -13.14
CA GLY A 350 -0.78 -15.64 -13.28
C GLY A 350 -0.10 -16.28 -14.51
N ASN A 351 0.28 -15.52 -15.52
CA ASN A 351 0.85 -16.00 -16.79
C ASN A 351 2.10 -16.88 -16.59
N ARG A 352 2.01 -18.17 -16.84
CA ARG A 352 3.10 -19.13 -16.59
C ARG A 352 4.33 -18.90 -17.49
N GLU A 353 4.13 -18.53 -18.73
CA GLU A 353 5.18 -18.26 -19.72
C GLU A 353 6.08 -17.10 -19.31
N VAL A 354 5.56 -16.12 -18.58
CA VAL A 354 6.32 -14.94 -18.12
C VAL A 354 7.44 -15.34 -17.16
N SER A 355 7.23 -16.33 -16.31
CA SER A 355 8.25 -16.80 -15.36
C SER A 355 9.52 -17.30 -16.05
N ALA A 356 9.35 -18.06 -17.13
CA ALA A 356 10.49 -18.57 -17.91
C ALA A 356 11.21 -17.45 -18.66
N ALA A 357 10.45 -16.55 -19.29
CA ALA A 357 11.00 -15.41 -20.04
C ALA A 357 11.83 -14.50 -19.11
N VAL A 358 11.27 -14.10 -17.97
CA VAL A 358 11.98 -13.26 -16.99
C VAL A 358 13.22 -13.96 -16.44
N SER A 359 13.10 -15.24 -16.07
CA SER A 359 14.24 -16.00 -15.53
C SER A 359 15.41 -16.08 -16.52
N GLN A 360 15.13 -16.31 -17.81
CA GLN A 360 16.14 -16.37 -18.85
C GLN A 360 16.76 -14.99 -19.10
N SER A 361 15.94 -13.94 -19.26
CA SER A 361 16.42 -12.58 -19.46
C SER A 361 17.34 -12.13 -18.31
N VAL A 362 16.90 -12.31 -17.08
CA VAL A 362 17.68 -11.95 -15.88
C VAL A 362 18.98 -12.76 -15.82
N SER A 363 18.95 -14.05 -16.09
CA SER A 363 20.15 -14.89 -16.05
C SER A 363 21.19 -14.45 -17.08
N GLU A 364 20.77 -14.15 -18.29
CA GLU A 364 21.65 -13.73 -19.37
C GLU A 364 22.27 -12.34 -19.07
N MET A 365 21.44 -11.36 -18.74
CA MET A 365 21.88 -10.00 -18.48
C MET A 365 22.75 -9.89 -17.22
N LEU A 366 22.37 -10.58 -16.16
CA LEU A 366 23.13 -10.58 -14.92
C LEU A 366 24.48 -11.30 -15.08
N THR A 367 24.57 -12.39 -15.85
CA THR A 367 25.84 -13.05 -16.16
C THR A 367 26.80 -12.06 -16.81
N ASN A 368 26.35 -11.35 -17.84
CA ASN A 368 27.16 -10.35 -18.51
C ASN A 368 27.65 -9.25 -17.55
N TYR A 369 26.73 -8.73 -16.72
CA TYR A 369 27.09 -7.71 -15.73
C TYR A 369 28.16 -8.19 -14.76
N LEU A 370 28.02 -9.41 -14.20
CA LEU A 370 28.97 -9.97 -13.22
C LEU A 370 30.37 -10.21 -13.82
N GLU A 371 30.42 -10.60 -15.11
CA GLU A 371 31.68 -10.80 -15.83
C GLU A 371 32.35 -9.44 -16.14
N GLU A 372 31.58 -8.42 -16.48
CA GLU A 372 32.07 -7.06 -16.76
C GLU A 372 32.47 -6.31 -15.47
N ASN A 373 31.84 -6.63 -14.33
CA ASN A 373 32.02 -5.93 -13.05
C ASN A 373 32.46 -6.87 -11.92
N PRO A 374 33.66 -7.47 -11.98
CA PRO A 374 34.11 -8.51 -11.03
C PRO A 374 34.23 -8.00 -9.58
N ASN A 375 34.45 -6.70 -9.37
CA ASN A 375 34.50 -6.10 -8.05
C ASN A 375 33.11 -6.08 -7.39
N ASP A 376 32.09 -5.62 -8.12
CA ASP A 376 30.72 -5.64 -7.63
C ASP A 376 30.23 -7.07 -7.43
N ALA A 377 30.54 -7.97 -8.35
CA ALA A 377 30.23 -9.38 -8.21
C ALA A 377 30.80 -9.99 -6.91
N LYS A 378 32.06 -9.66 -6.58
CA LYS A 378 32.70 -10.09 -5.33
C LYS A 378 31.99 -9.51 -4.09
N ILE A 379 31.63 -8.23 -4.12
CA ILE A 379 30.92 -7.57 -3.02
C ILE A 379 29.55 -8.22 -2.81
N ILE A 380 28.80 -8.46 -3.89
CA ILE A 380 27.50 -9.14 -3.85
C ILE A 380 27.64 -10.53 -3.22
N VAL A 381 28.58 -11.36 -3.69
CA VAL A 381 28.79 -12.70 -3.14
C VAL A 381 29.24 -12.65 -1.69
N GLN A 382 30.06 -11.69 -1.28
CA GLN A 382 30.44 -11.50 0.13
C GLN A 382 29.22 -11.15 1.00
N LYS A 383 28.31 -10.29 0.52
CA LYS A 383 27.04 -9.99 1.21
C LYS A 383 26.18 -11.24 1.37
N VAL A 384 26.07 -12.08 0.32
CA VAL A 384 25.36 -13.38 0.37
C VAL A 384 25.96 -14.33 1.42
N ILE A 385 27.30 -14.44 1.46
CA ILE A 385 27.98 -15.28 2.45
C ILE A 385 27.72 -14.77 3.87
N LEU A 386 27.72 -13.45 4.08
CA LEU A 386 27.42 -12.83 5.36
C LEU A 386 25.98 -13.15 5.80
N ALA A 387 25.01 -13.00 4.90
CA ALA A 387 23.62 -13.35 5.14
C ALA A 387 23.44 -14.83 5.51
N ALA A 388 24.03 -15.73 4.73
CA ALA A 388 24.00 -17.17 5.00
C ALA A 388 24.64 -17.53 6.34
N THR A 389 25.74 -16.87 6.70
CA THR A 389 26.43 -17.06 8.00
C THR A 389 25.51 -16.62 9.15
N ALA A 390 24.89 -15.45 9.03
CA ALA A 390 23.96 -14.93 10.03
C ALA A 390 22.74 -15.84 10.19
N ARG A 391 22.16 -16.33 9.09
CA ARG A 391 21.04 -17.27 9.09
C ARG A 391 21.44 -18.61 9.75
N HIS A 392 22.60 -19.15 9.42
CA HIS A 392 23.09 -20.39 10.03
C HIS A 392 23.33 -20.25 11.55
N ALA A 393 23.88 -19.11 11.98
CA ALA A 393 24.05 -18.81 13.41
C ALA A 393 22.66 -18.67 14.11
N ALA A 394 21.71 -18.01 13.50
CA ALA A 394 20.36 -17.87 14.02
C ALA A 394 19.65 -19.23 14.16
N ARG A 395 19.78 -20.10 13.15
CA ARG A 395 19.23 -21.47 13.22
C ARG A 395 19.84 -22.28 14.38
N LYS A 396 21.16 -22.24 14.54
CA LYS A 396 21.85 -22.93 15.62
C LYS A 396 21.42 -22.42 17.00
N ALA A 397 21.23 -21.12 17.14
CA ALA A 397 20.69 -20.51 18.36
C ALA A 397 19.28 -20.99 18.66
N ARG A 398 18.37 -21.02 17.64
CA ARG A 398 17.01 -21.57 17.79
C ARG A 398 17.00 -23.03 18.22
N GLU A 399 17.80 -23.87 17.59
CA GLU A 399 17.89 -25.30 17.95
C GLU A 399 18.35 -25.50 19.39
N MET A 400 19.27 -24.66 19.88
CA MET A 400 19.69 -24.69 21.30
C MET A 400 18.57 -24.23 22.25
N VAL A 401 17.78 -23.24 21.87
CA VAL A 401 16.62 -22.77 22.65
C VAL A 401 15.50 -23.83 22.62
N GLN A 402 15.18 -24.41 21.47
CA GLN A 402 14.18 -25.48 21.36
C GLN A 402 14.53 -26.71 22.21
N ARG A 403 15.78 -27.11 22.26
CA ARG A 403 16.24 -28.21 23.15
C ARG A 403 16.03 -27.89 24.63
N LYS A 404 16.11 -26.60 25.03
CA LYS A 404 15.79 -26.16 26.39
C LYS A 404 14.28 -26.05 26.65
N THR A 405 13.48 -25.77 25.63
CA THR A 405 12.02 -25.50 25.72
C THR A 405 11.16 -26.77 25.61
N VAL A 406 11.72 -27.90 25.16
CA VAL A 406 11.03 -29.22 25.20
C VAL A 406 10.69 -29.66 26.64
N MET A 407 11.29 -29.03 27.64
CA MET A 407 10.93 -29.23 29.06
C MET A 407 9.91 -28.22 29.61
N SER A 408 9.48 -27.19 28.85
CA SER A 408 8.38 -26.29 29.23
C SER A 408 7.32 -26.36 28.14
N ILE A 409 6.28 -27.12 28.42
CA ILE A 409 5.06 -27.33 27.62
C ILE A 409 4.51 -25.99 27.18
N GLY A 410 4.26 -25.83 25.87
CA GLY A 410 3.81 -24.63 25.20
C GLY A 410 2.63 -23.93 25.85
N GLY A 411 2.92 -22.96 26.71
CA GLY A 411 1.94 -22.03 27.28
C GLY A 411 1.99 -20.69 26.59
N LEU A 412 0.84 -20.02 26.56
CA LEU A 412 0.74 -18.61 26.17
C LEU A 412 1.64 -17.75 27.06
N PRO A 413 2.11 -16.56 26.59
CA PRO A 413 2.93 -15.67 27.40
C PRO A 413 2.28 -15.39 28.75
N GLY A 414 3.00 -15.54 29.87
CA GLY A 414 2.45 -15.33 31.20
C GLY A 414 1.87 -13.93 31.45
N LYS A 415 2.23 -12.97 30.60
CA LYS A 415 1.70 -11.61 30.61
C LYS A 415 0.39 -11.46 29.83
N LEU A 416 0.08 -12.37 28.93
CA LEU A 416 -1.16 -12.31 28.13
C LEU A 416 -2.37 -12.50 29.03
N SER A 417 -3.26 -11.54 29.03
CA SER A 417 -4.62 -11.69 29.57
C SER A 417 -5.57 -12.00 28.42
N ASP A 418 -5.77 -13.29 28.17
CA ASP A 418 -6.55 -13.78 27.03
C ASP A 418 -8.07 -13.59 27.16
N CYS A 419 -8.80 -13.72 26.05
CA CYS A 419 -10.26 -13.72 26.00
C CYS A 419 -10.83 -15.15 25.97
N SER A 420 -12.12 -15.28 26.18
CA SER A 420 -12.82 -16.56 26.24
C SER A 420 -13.28 -17.05 24.86
N GLU A 421 -13.51 -16.12 23.91
CA GLU A 421 -13.91 -16.43 22.54
C GLU A 421 -12.76 -17.10 21.80
N THR A 422 -13.09 -18.02 20.90
CA THR A 422 -12.13 -18.81 20.11
C THR A 422 -12.17 -18.53 18.63
N ASP A 423 -13.25 -17.88 18.14
CA ASP A 423 -13.33 -17.45 16.75
C ASP A 423 -12.47 -16.18 16.53
N PRO A 424 -11.37 -16.27 15.77
CA PRO A 424 -10.47 -15.13 15.55
C PRO A 424 -11.17 -13.90 14.97
N ALA A 425 -12.24 -14.08 14.19
CA ALA A 425 -12.99 -12.98 13.58
C ALA A 425 -13.74 -12.12 14.63
N GLN A 426 -14.06 -12.70 15.77
CA GLN A 426 -14.73 -12.02 16.88
C GLN A 426 -13.75 -11.55 17.97
N CYS A 427 -12.50 -12.02 17.92
CA CYS A 427 -11.47 -11.71 18.92
C CYS A 427 -10.63 -10.52 18.55
N GLU A 428 -10.26 -9.74 19.57
CA GLU A 428 -9.31 -8.63 19.41
C GLU A 428 -8.28 -8.62 20.54
N ILE A 429 -7.06 -8.22 20.22
CA ILE A 429 -5.96 -8.08 21.19
C ILE A 429 -5.47 -6.63 21.21
N PHE A 430 -5.29 -6.10 22.43
CA PHE A 430 -4.67 -4.80 22.66
C PHE A 430 -3.20 -4.99 23.03
N LEU A 431 -2.30 -4.42 22.24
CA LEU A 431 -0.88 -4.28 22.56
C LEU A 431 -0.72 -2.97 23.33
N VAL A 432 -0.47 -3.06 24.63
CA VAL A 432 -0.54 -1.91 25.55
C VAL A 432 0.84 -1.53 26.05
N GLU A 433 1.14 -0.25 26.07
CA GLU A 433 2.39 0.26 26.63
C GLU A 433 2.44 0.11 28.14
N GLY A 434 3.35 -0.76 28.61
CA GLY A 434 3.67 -0.92 30.01
C GLY A 434 2.65 -1.71 30.85
N ASP A 435 3.11 -2.14 32.00
CA ASP A 435 2.31 -2.97 32.91
C ASP A 435 1.20 -2.15 33.63
N SER A 436 1.40 -0.84 33.82
CA SER A 436 0.41 0.04 34.48
C SER A 436 -0.85 0.21 33.63
N ALA A 437 -0.68 0.67 32.38
CA ALA A 437 -1.81 0.81 31.45
C ALA A 437 -2.41 -0.56 31.09
N GLY A 438 -1.58 -1.61 31.01
CA GLY A 438 -2.00 -3.00 30.83
C GLY A 438 -2.90 -3.49 31.99
N GLY A 439 -2.61 -3.09 33.23
CA GLY A 439 -3.44 -3.39 34.39
C GLY A 439 -4.82 -2.74 34.33
N THR A 440 -4.87 -1.46 33.96
CA THR A 440 -6.14 -0.71 33.77
C THR A 440 -6.94 -1.30 32.61
N ALA A 441 -6.31 -1.57 31.47
CA ALA A 441 -6.96 -2.19 30.32
C ALA A 441 -7.52 -3.59 30.63
N LYS A 442 -6.78 -4.39 31.41
CA LYS A 442 -7.23 -5.71 31.88
C LYS A 442 -8.48 -5.63 32.75
N GLN A 443 -8.62 -4.58 33.54
CA GLN A 443 -9.81 -4.38 34.39
C GLN A 443 -10.99 -3.86 33.57
N GLY A 444 -10.75 -2.97 32.60
CA GLY A 444 -11.79 -2.33 31.80
C GLY A 444 -12.32 -3.16 30.62
N ARG A 445 -11.57 -4.16 30.15
CA ARG A 445 -11.91 -4.94 28.95
C ARG A 445 -13.15 -5.80 29.06
N ASP A 446 -13.78 -6.12 27.96
CA ASP A 446 -14.70 -7.28 27.89
C ASP A 446 -13.87 -8.57 27.73
N ARG A 447 -13.94 -9.43 28.75
CA ARG A 447 -13.19 -10.69 28.83
C ARG A 447 -13.66 -11.73 27.81
N ASN A 448 -14.82 -11.55 27.24
CA ASN A 448 -15.35 -12.52 26.27
C ASN A 448 -14.52 -12.48 24.99
N PHE A 449 -14.24 -11.30 24.44
CA PHE A 449 -13.60 -11.17 23.12
C PHE A 449 -12.33 -10.28 23.09
N GLN A 450 -11.98 -9.60 24.21
CA GLN A 450 -10.81 -8.73 24.27
C GLN A 450 -9.67 -9.36 25.05
N ALA A 451 -8.50 -9.47 24.45
CA ALA A 451 -7.25 -9.86 25.09
C ALA A 451 -6.32 -8.65 25.30
N ILE A 452 -5.47 -8.70 26.32
CA ILE A 452 -4.49 -7.65 26.64
C ILE A 452 -3.11 -8.26 26.70
N LEU A 453 -2.15 -7.70 25.96
CA LEU A 453 -0.72 -7.99 26.03
C LEU A 453 0.04 -6.72 26.38
N PRO A 454 0.49 -6.54 27.63
CA PRO A 454 1.36 -5.43 27.99
C PRO A 454 2.78 -5.66 27.44
N LEU A 455 3.34 -4.62 26.82
CA LEU A 455 4.72 -4.61 26.33
C LEU A 455 5.62 -3.83 27.31
N ARG A 456 6.83 -4.29 27.54
CA ARG A 456 7.77 -3.61 28.44
C ARG A 456 8.51 -2.48 27.74
N GLY A 457 7.84 -1.32 27.63
CA GLY A 457 8.45 -0.12 27.06
C GLY A 457 8.81 -0.26 25.57
N LYS A 458 9.90 0.37 25.17
CA LYS A 458 10.35 0.37 23.77
C LYS A 458 10.84 -1.03 23.36
N ILE A 459 10.15 -1.64 22.41
CA ILE A 459 10.56 -2.92 21.82
C ILE A 459 11.81 -2.74 20.95
N LEU A 460 12.45 -3.85 20.59
CA LEU A 460 13.60 -3.84 19.70
C LEU A 460 13.25 -3.17 18.35
N ASN A 461 14.09 -2.23 17.91
CA ASN A 461 14.00 -1.69 16.57
C ASN A 461 14.47 -2.75 15.56
N VAL A 462 13.50 -3.39 14.89
CA VAL A 462 13.76 -4.49 13.95
C VAL A 462 14.34 -4.02 12.62
N GLU A 463 14.28 -2.74 12.30
CA GLU A 463 14.92 -2.17 11.11
C GLU A 463 16.45 -2.25 11.19
N LYS A 464 17.00 -2.05 12.40
CA LYS A 464 18.46 -2.08 12.68
C LYS A 464 18.98 -3.43 13.14
N ALA A 465 18.08 -4.31 13.57
CA ALA A 465 18.49 -5.55 14.23
C ALA A 465 18.71 -6.69 13.25
N MET A 466 19.81 -7.41 13.40
CA MET A 466 19.99 -8.68 12.70
C MET A 466 18.86 -9.65 13.04
N GLN A 467 18.40 -10.42 12.07
CA GLN A 467 17.25 -11.32 12.19
C GLN A 467 17.31 -12.26 13.41
N HIS A 468 18.46 -12.80 13.76
CA HIS A 468 18.59 -13.67 14.94
C HIS A 468 18.28 -12.94 16.24
N LYS A 469 18.69 -11.65 16.38
CA LYS A 469 18.39 -10.84 17.57
C LYS A 469 16.90 -10.52 17.68
N VAL A 470 16.22 -10.35 16.54
CA VAL A 470 14.77 -10.14 16.50
C VAL A 470 14.05 -11.36 17.11
N PHE A 471 14.42 -12.56 16.69
CA PHE A 471 13.82 -13.80 17.22
C PHE A 471 14.30 -14.23 18.60
N GLU A 472 15.40 -13.65 19.11
CA GLU A 472 15.84 -13.85 20.50
C GLU A 472 15.16 -12.88 21.47
N ASN A 473 14.60 -11.77 20.99
CA ASN A 473 13.93 -10.77 21.82
C ASN A 473 12.64 -11.32 22.44
N GLU A 474 12.49 -11.20 23.75
CA GLU A 474 11.35 -11.79 24.48
C GLU A 474 10.01 -11.11 24.13
N GLU A 475 9.98 -9.79 23.99
CA GLU A 475 8.72 -9.08 23.66
C GLU A 475 8.22 -9.47 22.26
N ILE A 476 9.13 -9.63 21.29
CA ILE A 476 8.80 -10.10 19.95
C ILE A 476 8.32 -11.56 19.97
N LYS A 477 8.98 -12.44 20.72
CA LYS A 477 8.51 -13.83 20.92
C LYS A 477 7.10 -13.86 21.53
N ASN A 478 6.85 -13.01 22.51
CA ASN A 478 5.54 -12.91 23.16
C ASN A 478 4.47 -12.47 22.16
N MET A 479 4.76 -11.52 21.25
CA MET A 479 3.84 -11.11 20.21
C MET A 479 3.54 -12.26 19.23
N PHE A 480 4.57 -12.96 18.70
CA PHE A 480 4.35 -14.12 17.83
C PHE A 480 3.48 -15.19 18.49
N THR A 481 3.79 -15.52 19.75
CA THR A 481 3.08 -16.55 20.50
C THR A 481 1.64 -16.12 20.83
N ALA A 482 1.46 -14.89 21.27
CA ALA A 482 0.11 -14.36 21.59
C ALA A 482 -0.78 -14.31 20.36
N LEU A 483 -0.25 -13.85 19.22
CA LEU A 483 -0.99 -13.76 17.96
C LEU A 483 -1.27 -15.13 17.33
N GLY A 484 -0.56 -16.18 17.74
CA GLY A 484 -0.70 -17.52 17.16
C GLY A 484 -0.09 -17.65 15.76
N VAL A 485 0.84 -16.78 15.41
CA VAL A 485 1.51 -16.77 14.11
C VAL A 485 2.90 -17.38 14.21
N SER A 486 3.36 -17.99 13.14
CA SER A 486 4.71 -18.53 13.02
C SER A 486 5.29 -18.19 11.65
N ILE A 487 6.60 -18.28 11.53
CA ILE A 487 7.27 -18.14 10.24
C ILE A 487 7.54 -19.54 9.69
N GLY A 488 7.21 -19.73 8.44
CA GLY A 488 7.35 -20.95 7.66
C GLY A 488 6.04 -21.67 7.41
N THR A 489 5.75 -21.88 6.13
CA THR A 489 4.69 -22.76 5.61
C THR A 489 5.36 -24.00 5.00
N GLU A 490 4.57 -25.00 4.54
CA GLU A 490 5.10 -26.14 3.80
C GLU A 490 5.69 -25.73 2.45
N GLU A 491 5.18 -24.65 1.86
CA GLU A 491 5.57 -24.17 0.53
C GLU A 491 6.72 -23.13 0.61
N ASP A 492 6.74 -22.29 1.66
CA ASP A 492 7.75 -21.25 1.86
C ASP A 492 8.17 -21.19 3.33
N PRO A 493 9.44 -21.51 3.64
CA PRO A 493 9.96 -21.45 5.02
C PRO A 493 9.97 -20.06 5.68
N ARG A 494 9.69 -19.00 4.91
CA ARG A 494 9.68 -17.61 5.40
C ARG A 494 8.30 -16.98 5.41
N ALA A 495 7.37 -17.52 4.64
CA ALA A 495 6.02 -16.99 4.62
C ALA A 495 5.43 -16.98 6.03
N LEU A 496 4.69 -15.94 6.34
CA LEU A 496 3.97 -15.85 7.59
C LEU A 496 2.83 -16.88 7.58
N ASN A 497 2.82 -17.78 8.56
CA ASN A 497 1.77 -18.76 8.69
C ASN A 497 0.63 -18.17 9.55
N LEU A 498 -0.45 -17.78 8.89
CA LEU A 498 -1.65 -17.23 9.51
C LEU A 498 -2.71 -18.28 9.86
N SER A 499 -2.47 -19.58 9.58
CA SER A 499 -3.48 -20.64 9.80
C SER A 499 -3.93 -20.79 11.25
N LYS A 500 -3.13 -20.28 12.20
CA LYS A 500 -3.40 -20.33 13.64
C LYS A 500 -3.54 -18.94 14.26
N VAL A 501 -3.77 -17.90 13.41
CA VAL A 501 -4.00 -16.54 13.92
C VAL A 501 -5.17 -16.55 14.90
N ARG A 502 -5.02 -15.85 16.03
CA ARG A 502 -5.98 -15.89 17.12
C ARG A 502 -6.89 -14.65 17.18
N TYR A 503 -6.50 -13.57 16.54
CA TYR A 503 -7.20 -12.28 16.57
C TYR A 503 -7.16 -11.64 15.20
N HIS A 504 -8.34 -11.37 14.62
CA HIS A 504 -8.44 -10.59 13.37
C HIS A 504 -8.45 -9.08 13.63
N LYS A 505 -8.25 -8.66 14.88
CA LYS A 505 -8.08 -7.26 15.23
C LYS A 505 -6.98 -7.11 16.28
N VAL A 506 -5.90 -6.49 15.88
CA VAL A 506 -4.74 -6.16 16.72
C VAL A 506 -4.71 -4.65 16.90
N VAL A 507 -4.93 -4.18 18.11
CA VAL A 507 -5.04 -2.76 18.44
C VAL A 507 -3.79 -2.30 19.18
N ILE A 508 -3.04 -1.39 18.57
CA ILE A 508 -1.90 -0.72 19.21
C ILE A 508 -2.45 0.40 20.07
N MET A 509 -2.19 0.34 21.38
CA MET A 509 -2.71 1.29 22.36
C MET A 509 -1.56 1.81 23.21
N CYS A 510 -1.03 2.98 22.82
CA CYS A 510 0.08 3.68 23.45
C CYS A 510 -0.35 5.02 24.02
N ASP A 511 0.45 5.58 24.91
CA ASP A 511 0.24 6.90 25.47
C ASP A 511 0.26 8.00 24.40
N ALA A 512 -0.44 9.10 24.64
CA ALA A 512 -0.52 10.22 23.70
C ALA A 512 0.65 11.19 23.85
N ASP A 513 1.86 10.68 24.05
CA ASP A 513 3.09 11.44 24.18
C ASP A 513 4.14 11.00 23.14
N VAL A 514 5.32 11.61 23.19
CA VAL A 514 6.42 11.33 22.24
C VAL A 514 6.97 9.90 22.39
N ASP A 515 6.98 9.36 23.60
CA ASP A 515 7.45 7.99 23.87
C ASP A 515 6.43 6.96 23.36
N GLY A 516 5.14 7.16 23.62
CA GLY A 516 4.07 6.31 23.09
C GLY A 516 4.01 6.33 21.55
N SER A 517 4.21 7.49 20.92
CA SER A 517 4.32 7.61 19.47
C SER A 517 5.52 6.81 18.92
N HIS A 518 6.66 6.83 19.64
CA HIS A 518 7.83 6.04 19.26
C HIS A 518 7.58 4.54 19.42
N ILE A 519 6.92 4.11 20.51
CA ILE A 519 6.57 2.71 20.73
C ILE A 519 5.60 2.22 19.64
N ALA A 520 4.58 3.00 19.30
CA ALA A 520 3.67 2.70 18.20
C ALA A 520 4.43 2.54 16.87
N THR A 521 5.40 3.43 16.58
CA THR A 521 6.24 3.35 15.39
C THR A 521 7.11 2.09 15.38
N LEU A 522 7.71 1.69 16.51
CA LEU A 522 8.46 0.44 16.63
C LEU A 522 7.58 -0.79 16.36
N ILE A 523 6.36 -0.81 16.91
CA ILE A 523 5.39 -1.89 16.69
C ILE A 523 4.96 -1.93 15.22
N LEU A 524 4.67 -0.78 14.60
CA LEU A 524 4.35 -0.70 13.18
C LEU A 524 5.51 -1.17 12.29
N THR A 525 6.77 -0.81 12.64
CA THR A 525 7.97 -1.29 11.94
C THR A 525 8.05 -2.81 12.01
N PHE A 526 7.77 -3.40 13.18
CA PHE A 526 7.74 -4.85 13.34
C PHE A 526 6.66 -5.51 12.48
N PHE A 527 5.43 -5.00 12.47
CA PHE A 527 4.37 -5.53 11.61
C PHE A 527 4.70 -5.37 10.13
N PHE A 528 5.23 -4.22 9.72
CA PHE A 528 5.60 -3.98 8.33
C PHE A 528 6.70 -4.92 7.84
N ARG A 529 7.73 -5.21 8.68
CA ARG A 529 8.89 -6.04 8.30
C ARG A 529 8.68 -7.54 8.46
N TYR A 530 7.88 -7.98 9.44
CA TYR A 530 7.76 -9.38 9.81
C TYR A 530 6.35 -9.97 9.74
N MET A 531 5.34 -9.13 9.61
CA MET A 531 3.92 -9.53 9.58
C MET A 531 3.12 -8.69 8.59
N LYS A 532 3.70 -8.41 7.41
CA LYS A 532 3.11 -7.54 6.40
C LYS A 532 1.72 -8.02 5.96
N GLU A 533 1.55 -9.33 5.82
CA GLU A 533 0.30 -9.97 5.46
C GLU A 533 -0.83 -9.65 6.47
N MET A 534 -0.53 -9.48 7.76
CA MET A 534 -1.54 -9.05 8.74
C MET A 534 -1.99 -7.61 8.52
N VAL A 535 -1.10 -6.73 8.03
CA VAL A 535 -1.46 -5.37 7.65
C VAL A 535 -2.32 -5.38 6.39
N GLU A 536 -1.95 -6.17 5.40
CA GLU A 536 -2.65 -6.34 4.12
C GLU A 536 -4.05 -6.94 4.32
N GLN A 537 -4.21 -7.89 5.23
CA GLN A 537 -5.51 -8.44 5.66
C GLN A 537 -6.35 -7.42 6.45
N GLY A 538 -5.74 -6.30 6.85
CA GLY A 538 -6.43 -5.24 7.58
C GLY A 538 -6.71 -5.57 9.04
N TYR A 539 -5.84 -6.35 9.67
CA TYR A 539 -5.98 -6.75 11.08
C TYR A 539 -5.36 -5.74 12.05
N ILE A 540 -4.57 -4.77 11.58
CA ILE A 540 -3.84 -3.84 12.44
C ILE A 540 -4.58 -2.52 12.60
N TYR A 541 -4.72 -2.06 13.83
CA TYR A 541 -5.40 -0.83 14.20
C TYR A 541 -4.60 -0.04 15.24
N ILE A 542 -4.80 1.27 15.27
CA ILE A 542 -4.29 2.18 16.31
C ILE A 542 -5.48 2.73 17.07
N ALA A 543 -5.48 2.57 18.40
CA ALA A 543 -6.46 3.20 19.28
C ALA A 543 -6.25 4.71 19.33
N THR A 544 -7.33 5.46 19.42
CA THR A 544 -7.33 6.90 19.55
C THR A 544 -8.04 7.32 20.84
N PRO A 545 -7.34 7.26 22.00
CA PRO A 545 -7.90 7.72 23.26
C PRO A 545 -8.12 9.25 23.25
N PRO A 546 -9.06 9.79 24.03
CA PRO A 546 -9.25 11.23 24.15
C PRO A 546 -8.07 11.89 24.88
N LEU A 547 -7.74 13.12 24.46
CA LEU A 547 -6.71 13.92 25.11
C LEU A 547 -7.23 14.70 26.33
N TYR A 548 -8.54 14.99 26.35
CA TYR A 548 -9.13 15.84 27.38
C TYR A 548 -10.42 15.24 27.95
N LEU A 549 -10.62 15.48 29.24
CA LEU A 549 -11.90 15.33 29.91
C LEU A 549 -12.36 16.70 30.40
N VAL A 550 -13.50 17.15 29.91
CA VAL A 550 -14.16 18.41 30.31
C VAL A 550 -15.30 18.11 31.23
N LYS A 551 -15.28 18.71 32.41
CA LYS A 551 -16.28 18.47 33.49
C LYS A 551 -16.97 19.76 33.93
N LYS A 552 -18.30 19.72 34.11
CA LYS A 552 -19.07 20.75 34.78
C LYS A 552 -20.17 20.12 35.65
N GLY A 553 -19.97 20.14 36.95
CA GLY A 553 -20.84 19.41 37.87
C GLY A 553 -20.79 17.90 37.60
N GLN A 554 -21.94 17.31 37.31
CA GLN A 554 -22.02 15.88 36.95
C GLN A 554 -21.83 15.58 35.45
N LYS A 555 -21.87 16.63 34.60
CA LYS A 555 -21.70 16.45 33.16
C LYS A 555 -20.21 16.24 32.83
N ARG A 556 -19.92 15.20 32.06
CA ARG A 556 -18.58 14.84 31.61
C ARG A 556 -18.61 14.64 30.10
N GLU A 557 -17.67 15.25 29.40
CA GLU A 557 -17.50 15.04 27.96
C GLU A 557 -16.01 14.90 27.64
N TYR A 558 -15.69 14.10 26.61
CA TYR A 558 -14.32 13.86 26.18
C TYR A 558 -14.03 14.62 24.90
N ALA A 559 -12.78 15.07 24.74
CA ALA A 559 -12.30 15.71 23.52
C ALA A 559 -11.00 15.08 23.06
N TRP A 560 -10.84 14.94 21.74
CA TRP A 560 -9.69 14.31 21.09
C TRP A 560 -8.66 15.32 20.59
N ASP A 561 -9.05 16.60 20.47
CA ASP A 561 -8.21 17.70 20.08
C ASP A 561 -8.57 19.02 20.81
N ASP A 562 -7.79 20.06 20.55
CA ASP A 562 -7.99 21.36 21.20
C ASP A 562 -9.29 22.04 20.76
N ASP A 563 -9.65 21.91 19.48
CA ASP A 563 -10.85 22.55 18.90
C ASP A 563 -12.13 21.96 19.51
N GLN A 564 -12.20 20.62 19.63
CA GLN A 564 -13.30 19.94 20.29
C GLN A 564 -13.39 20.32 21.78
N ARG A 565 -12.23 20.38 22.47
CA ARG A 565 -12.18 20.83 23.87
C ARG A 565 -12.79 22.22 24.03
N ASP A 566 -12.40 23.17 23.20
CA ASP A 566 -12.83 24.56 23.28
C ASP A 566 -14.32 24.70 22.94
N LEU A 567 -14.81 23.91 21.96
CA LEU A 567 -16.22 23.83 21.62
C LEU A 567 -17.05 23.31 22.82
N ILE A 568 -16.61 22.22 23.46
CA ILE A 568 -17.28 21.63 24.61
C ILE A 568 -17.30 22.62 25.79
N VAL A 569 -16.18 23.32 26.05
CA VAL A 569 -16.10 24.33 27.10
C VAL A 569 -17.09 25.46 26.86
N GLN A 570 -17.22 25.94 25.63
CA GLN A 570 -18.21 26.95 25.23
C GLN A 570 -19.64 26.45 25.46
N GLN A 571 -19.97 25.26 25.03
CA GLN A 571 -21.27 24.63 25.19
C GLN A 571 -21.62 24.42 26.66
N MET A 572 -20.64 24.18 27.53
CA MET A 572 -20.82 24.06 28.97
C MET A 572 -20.88 25.42 29.68
N GLY A 573 -20.76 26.56 28.95
CA GLY A 573 -20.89 27.92 29.49
C GLY A 573 -19.66 28.41 30.26
N GLY A 574 -18.49 28.11 29.78
CA GLY A 574 -17.21 28.79 30.10
C GLY A 574 -16.55 28.50 31.45
N SER A 575 -17.18 27.78 32.37
CA SER A 575 -16.61 27.46 33.69
C SER A 575 -16.40 25.98 33.94
N ALA A 576 -16.00 25.26 32.91
CA ALA A 576 -15.70 23.85 32.99
C ALA A 576 -14.28 23.57 33.50
N THR A 577 -14.10 22.49 34.25
CA THR A 577 -12.77 21.98 34.63
C THR A 577 -12.25 21.09 33.51
N ILE A 578 -11.03 21.34 33.05
CA ILE A 578 -10.36 20.58 32.00
C ILE A 578 -9.28 19.72 32.68
N GLN A 579 -9.33 18.41 32.39
CA GLN A 579 -8.26 17.47 32.73
C GLN A 579 -7.62 17.00 31.41
N ARG A 580 -6.32 17.22 31.25
CA ARG A 580 -5.54 16.67 30.11
C ARG A 580 -4.99 15.33 30.55
N TYR A 581 -5.19 14.30 29.72
CA TYR A 581 -4.54 13.00 29.88
C TYR A 581 -3.18 13.01 29.17
N LYS A 582 -2.13 12.67 29.90
CA LYS A 582 -0.78 12.50 29.34
C LYS A 582 -0.49 11.05 28.97
N GLY A 583 -1.17 10.11 29.62
CA GLY A 583 -1.04 8.70 29.36
C GLY A 583 -2.27 7.89 29.77
N LEU A 584 -2.37 6.68 29.24
CA LEU A 584 -3.46 5.73 29.49
C LEU A 584 -3.56 5.32 30.97
N GLY A 585 -2.44 5.35 31.69
CA GLY A 585 -2.38 5.07 33.12
C GLY A 585 -3.08 6.11 34.01
N GLU A 586 -3.42 7.29 33.47
CA GLU A 586 -4.18 8.32 34.16
C GLU A 586 -5.70 8.10 34.09
N MET A 587 -6.15 7.22 33.20
CA MET A 587 -7.55 6.81 33.11
C MET A 587 -7.83 5.66 34.06
N ASN A 588 -9.00 5.67 34.68
CA ASN A 588 -9.49 4.47 35.37
C ASN A 588 -10.09 3.47 34.35
N ALA A 589 -10.40 2.25 34.79
CA ALA A 589 -10.86 1.17 33.91
C ALA A 589 -12.19 1.50 33.20
N GLU A 590 -13.11 2.20 33.85
CA GLU A 590 -14.38 2.63 33.27
C GLU A 590 -14.16 3.69 32.18
N GLN A 591 -13.32 4.69 32.44
CA GLN A 591 -12.99 5.72 31.46
C GLN A 591 -12.32 5.12 30.21
N LEU A 592 -11.39 4.20 30.40
CA LEU A 592 -10.69 3.54 29.30
C LEU A 592 -11.65 2.66 28.48
N TRP A 593 -12.60 1.98 29.14
CA TRP A 593 -13.66 1.25 28.47
C TRP A 593 -14.53 2.19 27.65
N ASP A 594 -15.14 3.20 28.27
CA ASP A 594 -16.12 4.08 27.65
C ASP A 594 -15.56 4.85 26.42
N THR A 595 -14.25 5.15 26.40
CA THR A 595 -13.66 6.01 25.38
C THR A 595 -12.84 5.29 24.33
N THR A 596 -12.23 4.15 24.70
CA THR A 596 -11.16 3.56 23.89
C THR A 596 -11.36 2.07 23.59
N MET A 597 -12.02 1.32 24.49
CA MET A 597 -12.14 -0.13 24.32
C MET A 597 -13.54 -0.58 23.92
N ASN A 598 -14.60 0.15 24.29
CA ASN A 598 -15.97 -0.21 23.94
C ASN A 598 -16.22 -0.11 22.44
N PRO A 599 -16.60 -1.20 21.73
CA PRO A 599 -16.84 -1.20 20.30
C PRO A 599 -17.87 -0.19 19.80
N GLU A 600 -18.82 0.21 20.65
CA GLU A 600 -19.91 1.14 20.29
C GLU A 600 -19.46 2.60 20.21
N PHE A 601 -18.43 3.00 20.99
CA PHE A 601 -18.07 4.41 21.16
C PHE A 601 -16.62 4.73 20.78
N ARG A 602 -15.75 3.71 20.71
CA ARG A 602 -14.31 3.90 20.43
C ARG A 602 -14.05 4.32 18.99
N THR A 603 -12.96 5.04 18.81
CA THR A 603 -12.39 5.33 17.49
C THR A 603 -11.10 4.54 17.30
N LEU A 604 -11.05 3.72 16.25
CA LEU A 604 -9.86 2.99 15.82
C LEU A 604 -9.45 3.44 14.41
N ARG A 605 -8.17 3.74 14.22
CA ARG A 605 -7.59 3.99 12.90
C ARG A 605 -7.05 2.69 12.35
N LYS A 606 -7.59 2.22 11.24
CA LYS A 606 -7.07 1.06 10.51
C LYS A 606 -5.75 1.41 9.86
N VAL A 607 -4.75 0.55 10.00
CA VAL A 607 -3.45 0.70 9.32
C VAL A 607 -3.57 0.10 7.93
N VAL A 608 -3.22 0.86 6.92
CA VAL A 608 -3.20 0.45 5.51
C VAL A 608 -1.86 0.82 4.87
N ILE A 609 -1.44 0.06 3.88
CA ILE A 609 -0.27 0.34 3.06
C ILE A 609 -0.79 0.74 1.68
N ASP A 610 -0.71 2.02 1.36
CA ASP A 610 -1.13 2.54 0.05
C ASP A 610 -0.06 2.31 -1.01
N SER A 611 1.20 2.63 -0.69
CA SER A 611 2.38 2.35 -1.52
C SER A 611 3.40 1.57 -0.70
N PRO A 612 3.64 0.27 -1.02
CA PRO A 612 4.67 -0.51 -0.35
C PRO A 612 6.07 0.08 -0.49
N ALA A 613 6.37 0.69 -1.63
CA ALA A 613 7.65 1.33 -1.92
C ALA A 613 7.89 2.54 -1.00
N GLU A 614 6.90 3.43 -0.91
CA GLU A 614 7.00 4.61 -0.05
C GLU A 614 7.00 4.23 1.43
N ALA A 615 6.18 3.25 1.84
CA ALA A 615 6.19 2.75 3.21
C ALA A 615 7.58 2.20 3.59
N ASP A 616 8.22 1.41 2.72
CA ASP A 616 9.59 0.92 2.94
C ASP A 616 10.59 2.08 3.09
N ARG A 617 10.54 3.07 2.20
CA ARG A 617 11.40 4.25 2.25
C ARG A 617 11.23 5.04 3.56
N VAL A 618 9.98 5.26 4.00
CA VAL A 618 9.67 6.00 5.23
C VAL A 618 10.14 5.22 6.46
N PHE A 619 9.90 3.92 6.55
CA PHE A 619 10.41 3.11 7.67
C PHE A 619 11.94 3.08 7.69
N SER A 620 12.62 2.93 6.56
CA SER A 620 14.08 2.99 6.49
C SER A 620 14.62 4.36 6.88
N MET A 621 13.98 5.44 6.44
CA MET A 621 14.38 6.81 6.78
C MET A 621 14.22 7.09 8.29
N LEU A 622 13.06 6.75 8.87
CA LEU A 622 12.76 7.07 10.27
C LEU A 622 13.47 6.12 11.25
N MET A 623 13.55 4.83 10.91
CA MET A 623 13.96 3.77 11.82
C MET A 623 15.30 3.15 11.45
N GLY A 624 15.87 3.45 10.28
CA GLY A 624 17.16 2.94 9.80
C GLY A 624 18.38 3.55 10.49
N ASP A 625 19.57 3.09 10.13
CA ASP A 625 20.83 3.52 10.75
C ASP A 625 21.26 4.92 10.28
N GLU A 626 20.94 5.30 9.05
CA GLU A 626 21.32 6.59 8.46
C GLU A 626 20.65 7.76 9.18
N VAL A 627 21.50 8.70 9.65
CA VAL A 627 21.05 9.90 10.39
C VAL A 627 20.67 11.07 9.43
N PRO A 628 21.43 11.33 8.36
CA PRO A 628 21.18 12.50 7.51
C PRO A 628 19.77 12.53 6.91
N PRO A 629 19.21 11.47 6.31
CA PRO A 629 17.87 11.49 5.74
C PRO A 629 16.79 11.82 6.78
N ARG A 630 16.94 11.31 8.01
CA ARG A 630 16.01 11.58 9.11
C ARG A 630 16.10 13.03 9.60
N ARG A 631 17.32 13.60 9.65
CA ARG A 631 17.53 15.01 9.99
C ARG A 631 16.87 15.92 8.96
N ASP A 632 17.11 15.69 7.68
CA ASP A 632 16.53 16.44 6.58
C ASP A 632 15.01 16.40 6.62
N PHE A 633 14.43 15.23 6.91
CA PHE A 633 12.98 15.08 7.09
C PHE A 633 12.46 15.94 8.25
N ILE A 634 13.13 15.93 9.41
CA ILE A 634 12.74 16.71 10.58
C ILE A 634 12.83 18.21 10.26
N GLU A 635 13.90 18.67 9.62
CA GLU A 635 14.10 20.07 9.27
C GLU A 635 13.01 20.58 8.30
N ARG A 636 12.70 19.82 7.26
CA ARG A 636 11.64 20.16 6.28
C ARG A 636 10.24 20.21 6.90
N ASN A 637 9.97 19.35 7.87
CA ASN A 637 8.64 19.22 8.47
C ASN A 637 8.51 19.93 9.83
N ALA A 638 9.56 20.60 10.33
CA ALA A 638 9.55 21.26 11.64
C ALA A 638 8.41 22.29 11.79
N LYS A 639 8.06 22.97 10.71
CA LYS A 639 6.96 23.96 10.68
C LYS A 639 5.57 23.35 10.96
N TYR A 640 5.39 22.06 10.76
CA TYR A 640 4.12 21.35 11.03
C TYR A 640 4.07 20.75 12.44
N ALA A 641 5.18 20.78 13.19
CA ALA A 641 5.21 20.26 14.53
C ALA A 641 4.42 21.19 15.46
N LYS A 642 3.36 20.68 16.07
CA LYS A 642 2.65 21.34 17.18
C LYS A 642 3.47 21.04 18.45
N ILE A 643 4.32 21.98 18.87
CA ILE A 643 5.14 21.91 20.09
C ILE A 643 4.35 22.42 21.28
#